data_7844acfbe72bfee36cf6786ca426c111
#
_entry.id   7844acfbe72bfee36cf6786ca426c111
#
_cell.length_a   1.000
_cell.length_b   1.000
_cell.length_c   1.000
_cell.angle_alpha   90.00
_cell.angle_beta   90.00
_cell.angle_gamma   90.00
#
_symmetry.space_group_name_H-M   'P 1'
#
loop_
_entity.id
_entity.type
_entity.pdbx_description
1 polymer ?
#
loop_
_entity_poly.entity_id
_entity_poly.type
_entity_poly.pdbx_seq_one_letter_code
_entity_poly.pdbx_strand_id
1 'polypeptide(L)'
;NHNDNVIYFKCKDEHDLCRKFLDDWIANCPDVITGWNTKFFDIPYLINRITRVMGEDEASKLSPWNNLYKRETMIQGRKEIVHQITGVAALDYIELYKWYAPGGKSQESYRLDAIAQVELGIGKIAYDEYDSLTQLYQENYQKFIDYNIKDVELIVKLEDKLKLLELALTLAYDTKTNYEDVFAQTRMWDSLIYNHLIERKIVVPPKEKNRKDSAFEGAYVKDPQVGLHNWVASFDLNSLYPHLIIQYNISPETLVQREDYNDVMTVLAPQANVEVLLKKELDTSGMDGVTLTPNGQFFRTTKQGFLPEMMEIMYKDRKKFKKLMLQAEQEYENEKDEEKKKEISKLVARYNNLQLAKKVSLNSAYGAMGSQYFRFYDLRIALAVTMAGQLSIRWIENKLNAYLNKLLKTEKDYVIASDTDSIYLNLGPLVSSTIKTQKEILEVISFMDKICETKIQPYIDKSYSELAEYVHAYDQKMIMKREALANKGIWTAKKRYILNVYNNEGVQYSEPHMKVMGLEMIKSSTPSAVRDKMRELIKLMMTGTQEDIQEFIFTFKHEFRNLPVEDISFPRGVNGLKQYSDSATLYKKGTPIHVKGALLYNNYLREKNLTTKYPLIQEGEKLKFAWLKMPNPIKDTVISFPNRLPKEFDIQEYIDYDTQFEKSFIEPIKVILDCLGWETEKSGNTLESFFG
;
A
#
# COMPACT_ATOMS: atom_id res chain seq x y z
N ASN A 1 -3.69 -42.58 -1.64
CA ASN A 1 -4.90 -42.34 -0.85
C ASN A 1 -5.04 -40.83 -0.64
N HIS A 2 -5.56 -40.17 -1.67
CA HIS A 2 -5.90 -38.77 -1.58
C HIS A 2 -7.37 -38.65 -1.16
N ASN A 3 -7.72 -37.54 -0.51
CA ASN A 3 -9.07 -37.18 -0.11
C ASN A 3 -10.07 -37.43 -1.25
N ASP A 4 -11.31 -37.71 -0.92
CA ASP A 4 -12.44 -37.93 -1.87
C ASP A 4 -12.63 -36.77 -2.89
N ASN A 5 -11.92 -35.66 -2.70
CA ASN A 5 -11.95 -34.47 -3.55
C ASN A 5 -10.86 -34.44 -4.65
N VAL A 6 -10.00 -35.46 -4.77
CA VAL A 6 -8.93 -35.51 -5.77
C VAL A 6 -9.18 -36.63 -6.76
N ILE A 7 -9.34 -36.27 -8.03
CA ILE A 7 -9.46 -37.22 -9.14
C ILE A 7 -8.11 -37.32 -9.84
N TYR A 8 -7.52 -38.52 -9.90
CA TYR A 8 -6.25 -38.79 -10.56
C TYR A 8 -6.42 -39.51 -11.89
N PHE A 9 -5.94 -38.90 -12.96
CA PHE A 9 -5.93 -39.48 -14.30
C PHE A 9 -4.51 -39.95 -14.66
N LYS A 10 -4.31 -41.27 -14.76
CA LYS A 10 -3.07 -41.80 -15.31
C LYS A 10 -3.08 -41.70 -16.82
N CYS A 11 -2.10 -40.98 -17.38
CA CYS A 11 -1.95 -40.79 -18.83
C CYS A 11 -0.87 -41.72 -19.39
N LYS A 12 -1.01 -42.13 -20.65
CA LYS A 12 -0.06 -43.03 -21.34
C LYS A 12 1.21 -42.28 -21.76
N ASP A 13 1.01 -41.07 -22.26
CA ASP A 13 2.04 -40.19 -22.77
C ASP A 13 1.57 -38.72 -22.64
N GLU A 14 2.37 -37.81 -23.12
CA GLU A 14 2.08 -36.38 -23.05
C GLU A 14 0.91 -35.98 -23.95
N HIS A 15 0.70 -36.64 -25.08
CA HIS A 15 -0.42 -36.40 -25.96
C HIS A 15 -1.74 -36.76 -25.25
N ASP A 16 -1.79 -37.91 -24.58
CA ASP A 16 -2.95 -38.34 -23.78
C ASP A 16 -3.20 -37.38 -22.61
N LEU A 17 -2.14 -36.89 -21.97
CA LEU A 17 -2.25 -35.88 -20.92
C LEU A 17 -2.87 -34.57 -21.43
N CYS A 18 -2.33 -34.01 -22.53
CA CYS A 18 -2.86 -32.81 -23.13
C CYS A 18 -4.31 -32.96 -23.59
N ARG A 19 -4.65 -34.15 -24.15
CA ARG A 19 -6.03 -34.46 -24.58
C ARG A 19 -7.00 -34.47 -23.40
N LYS A 20 -6.69 -35.20 -22.34
CA LYS A 20 -7.56 -35.27 -21.16
C LYS A 20 -7.71 -33.93 -20.46
N PHE A 21 -6.64 -33.16 -20.40
CA PHE A 21 -6.70 -31.80 -19.86
C PHE A 21 -7.63 -30.92 -20.70
N LEU A 22 -7.49 -30.97 -22.02
CA LEU A 22 -8.28 -30.14 -22.92
C LEU A 22 -9.76 -30.56 -22.92
N ASP A 23 -10.03 -31.87 -22.87
CA ASP A 23 -11.40 -32.39 -22.78
C ASP A 23 -12.10 -31.95 -21.50
N ASP A 24 -11.40 -31.99 -20.36
CA ASP A 24 -11.90 -31.50 -19.07
C ASP A 24 -12.12 -29.98 -19.07
N TRP A 25 -11.17 -29.23 -19.65
CA TRP A 25 -11.28 -27.79 -19.83
C TRP A 25 -12.49 -27.39 -20.67
N ILE A 26 -12.71 -28.04 -21.79
CA ILE A 26 -13.86 -27.79 -22.68
C ILE A 26 -15.16 -28.14 -22.00
N ALA A 27 -15.21 -29.25 -21.27
CA ALA A 27 -16.41 -29.71 -20.57
C ALA A 27 -16.83 -28.74 -19.45
N ASN A 28 -15.86 -28.19 -18.71
CA ASN A 28 -16.11 -27.25 -17.60
C ASN A 28 -16.20 -25.80 -18.05
N CYS A 29 -15.55 -25.42 -19.16
CA CYS A 29 -15.55 -24.10 -19.78
C CYS A 29 -15.48 -22.94 -18.75
N PRO A 30 -14.35 -22.71 -18.05
CA PRO A 30 -14.28 -21.76 -16.97
C PRO A 30 -14.46 -20.32 -17.47
N ASP A 31 -15.27 -19.51 -16.78
CA ASP A 31 -15.39 -18.06 -17.05
C ASP A 31 -14.18 -17.30 -16.53
N VAL A 32 -13.63 -17.76 -15.41
CA VAL A 32 -12.48 -17.14 -14.73
C VAL A 32 -11.49 -18.21 -14.33
N ILE A 33 -10.22 -17.97 -14.61
CA ILE A 33 -9.09 -18.78 -14.14
C ILE A 33 -8.20 -17.96 -13.22
N THR A 34 -7.65 -18.62 -12.21
CA THR A 34 -6.73 -18.02 -11.27
C THR A 34 -5.61 -18.97 -10.91
N GLY A 35 -4.58 -18.44 -10.29
CA GLY A 35 -3.43 -19.17 -9.79
C GLY A 35 -2.33 -18.19 -9.40
N TRP A 36 -1.14 -18.67 -9.13
CA TRP A 36 -0.02 -17.84 -8.73
C TRP A 36 0.99 -17.65 -9.85
N ASN A 37 1.02 -16.46 -10.46
CA ASN A 37 1.83 -16.13 -11.63
C ASN A 37 1.39 -16.84 -12.91
N THR A 38 0.12 -17.20 -13.01
CA THR A 38 -0.48 -17.93 -14.14
C THR A 38 -0.34 -17.18 -15.46
N LYS A 39 -0.45 -15.86 -15.43
CA LYS A 39 -0.38 -14.96 -16.59
C LYS A 39 0.95 -15.05 -17.34
N PHE A 40 2.07 -15.26 -16.63
CA PHE A 40 3.41 -15.28 -17.19
C PHE A 40 4.05 -16.66 -17.23
N PHE A 41 3.47 -17.65 -16.55
CA PHE A 41 4.00 -19.00 -16.51
C PHE A 41 3.02 -20.05 -17.02
N ASP A 42 1.93 -20.32 -16.29
CA ASP A 42 1.05 -21.47 -16.59
C ASP A 42 0.33 -21.32 -17.91
N ILE A 43 -0.32 -20.17 -18.17
CA ILE A 43 -1.07 -19.94 -19.42
C ILE A 43 -0.15 -19.98 -20.64
N PRO A 44 0.98 -19.25 -20.70
CA PRO A 44 1.91 -19.36 -21.82
C PRO A 44 2.46 -20.78 -22.02
N TYR A 45 2.76 -21.47 -20.93
CA TYR A 45 3.26 -22.84 -20.98
C TYR A 45 2.22 -23.79 -21.58
N LEU A 46 0.99 -23.78 -21.07
CA LEU A 46 -0.10 -24.62 -21.54
C LEU A 46 -0.36 -24.39 -23.03
N ILE A 47 -0.56 -23.15 -23.45
CA ILE A 47 -0.83 -22.82 -24.86
C ILE A 47 0.31 -23.29 -25.74
N ASN A 48 1.56 -22.96 -25.43
CA ASN A 48 2.71 -23.35 -26.23
C ASN A 48 2.92 -24.86 -26.23
N ARG A 49 2.64 -25.55 -25.11
CA ARG A 49 2.83 -26.99 -25.01
C ARG A 49 1.78 -27.77 -25.77
N ILE A 50 0.50 -27.40 -25.62
CA ILE A 50 -0.60 -28.01 -26.40
C ILE A 50 -0.38 -27.75 -27.91
N THR A 51 -0.01 -26.53 -28.29
CA THR A 51 0.32 -26.19 -29.67
C THR A 51 1.42 -27.11 -30.24
N ARG A 52 2.48 -27.35 -29.45
CA ARG A 52 3.61 -28.19 -29.89
C ARG A 52 3.27 -29.67 -30.00
N VAL A 53 2.42 -30.18 -29.12
CA VAL A 53 2.07 -31.61 -29.01
C VAL A 53 0.89 -31.97 -29.91
N MET A 54 -0.10 -31.08 -30.07
CA MET A 54 -1.38 -31.37 -30.72
C MET A 54 -1.71 -30.43 -31.91
N GLY A 55 -1.01 -29.33 -32.04
CA GLY A 55 -1.27 -28.30 -33.05
C GLY A 55 -2.05 -27.09 -32.57
N GLU A 56 -2.04 -26.01 -33.39
CA GLU A 56 -2.67 -24.72 -33.07
C GLU A 56 -4.20 -24.82 -32.95
N ASP A 57 -4.83 -25.63 -33.81
CA ASP A 57 -6.28 -25.82 -33.84
C ASP A 57 -6.79 -26.43 -32.49
N GLU A 58 -6.03 -27.39 -31.94
CA GLU A 58 -6.37 -27.98 -30.66
C GLU A 58 -6.11 -27.00 -29.52
N ALA A 59 -5.01 -26.27 -29.52
CA ALA A 59 -4.73 -25.25 -28.53
C ALA A 59 -5.80 -24.13 -28.54
N SER A 60 -6.34 -23.77 -29.70
CA SER A 60 -7.39 -22.76 -29.83
C SER A 60 -8.67 -23.10 -29.05
N LYS A 61 -8.94 -24.40 -28.84
CA LYS A 61 -10.11 -24.91 -28.08
C LYS A 61 -10.09 -24.58 -26.59
N LEU A 62 -8.98 -24.05 -26.05
CA LEU A 62 -8.96 -23.43 -24.74
C LEU A 62 -9.90 -22.21 -24.67
N SER A 63 -10.13 -21.54 -25.80
CA SER A 63 -11.14 -20.49 -25.94
C SER A 63 -12.48 -21.08 -26.39
N PRO A 64 -13.61 -20.73 -25.75
CA PRO A 64 -14.93 -21.14 -26.21
C PRO A 64 -15.26 -20.63 -27.62
N TRP A 65 -14.50 -19.63 -28.12
CA TRP A 65 -14.64 -19.08 -29.47
C TRP A 65 -13.47 -19.44 -30.40
N ASN A 66 -12.63 -20.40 -30.00
CA ASN A 66 -11.43 -20.82 -30.75
C ASN A 66 -10.50 -19.65 -31.09
N ASN A 67 -10.38 -18.67 -30.19
CA ASN A 67 -9.59 -17.47 -30.41
C ASN A 67 -8.58 -17.25 -29.31
N LEU A 68 -7.30 -17.49 -29.64
CA LEU A 68 -6.14 -17.18 -28.82
C LEU A 68 -5.35 -16.08 -29.47
N TYR A 69 -4.93 -15.07 -28.72
CA TYR A 69 -4.07 -14.04 -29.25
C TYR A 69 -2.96 -13.63 -28.27
N LYS A 70 -1.85 -13.14 -28.85
CA LYS A 70 -0.70 -12.64 -28.12
C LYS A 70 -0.73 -11.12 -28.11
N ARG A 71 -0.59 -10.54 -26.95
CA ARG A 71 -0.50 -9.08 -26.81
C ARG A 71 0.84 -8.70 -26.19
N GLU A 72 1.57 -7.80 -26.84
CA GLU A 72 2.69 -7.13 -26.20
C GLU A 72 2.19 -6.13 -25.18
N THR A 73 2.71 -6.19 -23.99
CA THR A 73 2.43 -5.23 -22.93
C THR A 73 3.72 -4.75 -22.30
N MET A 74 3.71 -3.51 -21.81
CA MET A 74 4.88 -2.95 -21.11
C MET A 74 4.68 -3.14 -19.61
N ILE A 75 5.52 -3.96 -18.99
CA ILE A 75 5.52 -4.20 -17.54
C ILE A 75 6.87 -3.76 -17.01
N GLN A 76 6.85 -2.78 -16.09
CA GLN A 76 8.09 -2.22 -15.49
C GLN A 76 9.16 -1.83 -16.52
N GLY A 77 8.73 -1.26 -17.65
CA GLY A 77 9.62 -0.83 -18.72
C GLY A 77 10.09 -1.92 -19.68
N ARG A 78 9.52 -3.13 -19.63
CA ARG A 78 9.80 -4.24 -20.53
C ARG A 78 8.63 -4.61 -21.38
N LYS A 79 8.92 -5.06 -22.60
CA LYS A 79 7.95 -5.74 -23.44
C LYS A 79 7.81 -7.18 -22.99
N GLU A 80 6.62 -7.51 -22.50
CA GLU A 80 6.24 -8.88 -22.15
C GLU A 80 5.11 -9.33 -23.08
N ILE A 81 5.13 -10.62 -23.44
CA ILE A 81 4.07 -11.21 -24.26
C ILE A 81 3.07 -11.88 -23.31
N VAL A 82 1.85 -11.38 -23.32
CA VAL A 82 0.73 -11.97 -22.58
C VAL A 82 -0.16 -12.73 -23.57
N HIS A 83 -0.43 -13.98 -23.24
CA HIS A 83 -1.39 -14.79 -23.97
C HIS A 83 -2.79 -14.53 -23.41
N GLN A 84 -3.75 -14.31 -24.28
CA GLN A 84 -5.15 -14.13 -23.91
C GLN A 84 -6.01 -15.23 -24.53
N ILE A 85 -6.83 -15.83 -23.68
CA ILE A 85 -7.83 -16.82 -24.06
C ILE A 85 -9.16 -16.08 -24.16
N THR A 86 -9.64 -15.81 -25.37
CA THR A 86 -10.89 -15.06 -25.55
C THR A 86 -12.06 -15.83 -24.92
N GLY A 87 -12.81 -15.16 -24.06
CA GLY A 87 -13.94 -15.75 -23.32
C GLY A 87 -13.60 -16.31 -21.95
N VAL A 88 -12.30 -16.37 -21.58
CA VAL A 88 -11.85 -16.80 -20.24
C VAL A 88 -11.01 -15.67 -19.63
N ALA A 89 -11.48 -15.14 -18.50
CA ALA A 89 -10.77 -14.08 -17.80
C ALA A 89 -9.67 -14.65 -16.90
N ALA A 90 -8.44 -14.13 -17.01
CA ALA A 90 -7.31 -14.53 -16.17
C ALA A 90 -7.12 -13.54 -15.03
N LEU A 91 -7.57 -13.89 -13.82
CA LEU A 91 -7.36 -13.12 -12.60
C LEU A 91 -6.20 -13.73 -11.80
N ASP A 92 -4.98 -13.34 -12.13
CA ASP A 92 -3.78 -13.82 -11.46
C ASP A 92 -3.78 -13.41 -9.98
N TYR A 93 -3.73 -14.38 -9.07
CA TYR A 93 -3.83 -14.12 -7.63
C TYR A 93 -2.68 -13.29 -7.08
N ILE A 94 -1.49 -13.38 -7.67
CA ILE A 94 -0.36 -12.51 -7.28
C ILE A 94 -0.64 -11.04 -7.63
N GLU A 95 -1.34 -10.76 -8.75
CA GLU A 95 -1.75 -9.40 -9.10
C GLU A 95 -2.82 -8.90 -8.13
N LEU A 96 -3.85 -9.72 -7.84
CA LEU A 96 -4.87 -9.40 -6.84
C LEU A 96 -4.26 -9.10 -5.47
N TYR A 97 -3.32 -9.92 -5.02
CA TYR A 97 -2.63 -9.72 -3.76
C TYR A 97 -1.85 -8.41 -3.73
N LYS A 98 -1.11 -8.08 -4.79
CA LYS A 98 -0.34 -6.83 -4.89
C LYS A 98 -1.22 -5.58 -4.87
N TRP A 99 -2.42 -5.65 -5.46
CA TRP A 99 -3.32 -4.51 -5.58
C TRP A 99 -4.27 -4.34 -4.40
N TYR A 100 -4.77 -5.43 -3.84
CA TYR A 100 -5.92 -5.40 -2.95
C TYR A 100 -5.71 -6.05 -1.58
N ALA A 101 -4.56 -6.68 -1.31
CA ALA A 101 -4.33 -7.32 -0.02
C ALA A 101 -4.43 -6.32 1.15
N PRO A 102 -4.98 -6.75 2.29
CA PRO A 102 -5.13 -5.91 3.46
C PRO A 102 -3.82 -5.27 3.91
N GLY A 103 -3.87 -3.96 4.20
CA GLY A 103 -2.73 -3.20 4.67
C GLY A 103 -1.80 -2.61 3.60
N GLY A 104 -1.98 -2.92 2.31
CA GLY A 104 -1.26 -2.28 1.18
C GLY A 104 0.28 -2.32 1.29
N LYS A 105 0.84 -3.20 2.15
CA LYS A 105 2.27 -3.24 2.45
C LYS A 105 3.00 -4.10 1.42
N SER A 106 4.08 -3.55 0.87
CA SER A 106 5.01 -4.33 0.07
C SER A 106 5.58 -5.49 0.88
N GLN A 107 5.65 -6.69 0.31
CA GLN A 107 6.21 -7.89 0.93
C GLN A 107 7.70 -8.04 0.62
N GLU A 108 8.42 -8.78 1.45
CA GLU A 108 9.84 -9.13 1.21
C GLU A 108 9.99 -10.00 -0.03
N SER A 109 9.06 -10.91 -0.21
CA SER A 109 8.98 -11.81 -1.36
C SER A 109 7.52 -11.98 -1.77
N TYR A 110 7.27 -12.08 -3.08
CA TYR A 110 5.96 -12.40 -3.64
C TYR A 110 5.89 -13.86 -4.13
N ARG A 111 6.77 -14.73 -3.68
CA ARG A 111 6.65 -16.17 -3.94
C ARG A 111 5.49 -16.74 -3.15
N LEU A 112 4.79 -17.73 -3.71
CA LEU A 112 3.62 -18.34 -3.08
C LEU A 112 3.93 -18.83 -1.66
N ASP A 113 5.06 -19.50 -1.48
CA ASP A 113 5.52 -19.99 -0.18
C ASP A 113 5.64 -18.87 0.86
N ALA A 114 6.30 -17.77 0.51
CA ALA A 114 6.50 -16.63 1.39
C ALA A 114 5.18 -15.96 1.78
N ILE A 115 4.27 -15.78 0.82
CA ILE A 115 2.96 -15.17 1.08
C ILE A 115 2.07 -16.12 1.90
N ALA A 116 2.07 -17.42 1.59
CA ALA A 116 1.33 -18.41 2.35
C ALA A 116 1.82 -18.48 3.81
N GLN A 117 3.13 -18.38 4.04
CA GLN A 117 3.69 -18.32 5.39
C GLN A 117 3.25 -17.07 6.15
N VAL A 118 3.27 -15.90 5.50
CA VAL A 118 2.84 -14.63 6.11
C VAL A 118 1.34 -14.62 6.41
N GLU A 119 0.52 -15.09 5.47
CA GLU A 119 -0.94 -14.99 5.59
C GLU A 119 -1.56 -16.17 6.33
N LEU A 120 -1.06 -17.38 6.12
CA LEU A 120 -1.68 -18.61 6.63
C LEU A 120 -0.86 -19.28 7.74
N GLY A 121 0.41 -18.90 7.95
CA GLY A 121 1.33 -19.58 8.84
C GLY A 121 1.77 -20.96 8.35
N ILE A 122 1.47 -21.31 7.10
CA ILE A 122 1.84 -22.58 6.46
C ILE A 122 2.53 -22.31 5.12
N GLY A 123 3.44 -23.20 4.71
CA GLY A 123 4.17 -23.08 3.44
C GLY A 123 3.98 -24.28 2.53
N LYS A 124 4.78 -24.31 1.47
CA LYS A 124 4.90 -25.41 0.54
C LYS A 124 5.52 -26.64 1.20
N ILE A 125 5.40 -27.81 0.56
CA ILE A 125 6.13 -29.01 0.98
C ILE A 125 7.62 -28.80 0.64
N ALA A 126 8.50 -28.95 1.62
CA ALA A 126 9.93 -28.90 1.41
C ALA A 126 10.43 -30.16 0.66
N TYR A 127 11.39 -29.95 -0.24
CA TYR A 127 12.06 -31.02 -0.99
C TYR A 127 13.59 -30.80 -1.02
N ASP A 128 14.11 -30.22 0.04
CA ASP A 128 15.53 -29.84 0.18
C ASP A 128 16.50 -31.05 0.08
N GLU A 129 15.98 -32.27 0.21
CA GLU A 129 16.71 -33.51 0.00
C GLU A 129 16.95 -33.87 -1.48
N TYR A 130 16.28 -33.16 -2.41
CA TYR A 130 16.44 -33.36 -3.84
C TYR A 130 17.02 -32.10 -4.49
N ASP A 131 17.90 -32.27 -5.47
CA ASP A 131 18.56 -31.16 -6.15
C ASP A 131 17.61 -30.36 -7.08
N SER A 132 16.51 -30.99 -7.53
CA SER A 132 15.54 -30.37 -8.42
C SER A 132 14.18 -31.05 -8.37
N LEU A 133 13.13 -30.35 -8.86
CA LEU A 133 11.80 -30.96 -9.07
C LEU A 133 11.85 -32.13 -10.08
N THR A 134 12.78 -32.12 -11.01
CA THR A 134 12.98 -33.25 -11.94
C THR A 134 13.49 -34.49 -11.19
N GLN A 135 14.44 -34.33 -10.28
CA GLN A 135 14.91 -35.43 -9.46
C GLN A 135 13.80 -35.92 -8.51
N LEU A 136 13.07 -35.01 -7.87
CA LEU A 136 11.90 -35.36 -7.05
C LEU A 136 10.88 -36.18 -7.85
N TYR A 137 10.57 -35.77 -9.08
CA TYR A 137 9.67 -36.50 -9.99
C TYR A 137 10.15 -37.92 -10.27
N GLN A 138 11.48 -38.08 -10.49
CA GLN A 138 12.07 -39.39 -10.83
C GLN A 138 12.21 -40.32 -9.63
N GLU A 139 12.58 -39.78 -8.46
CA GLU A 139 12.92 -40.59 -7.28
C GLU A 139 11.76 -40.74 -6.29
N ASN A 140 10.87 -39.72 -6.19
CA ASN A 140 9.72 -39.76 -5.28
C ASN A 140 8.47 -39.12 -5.91
N TYR A 141 7.87 -39.86 -6.84
CA TYR A 141 6.72 -39.40 -7.60
C TYR A 141 5.52 -39.06 -6.73
N GLN A 142 5.28 -39.76 -5.60
CA GLN A 142 4.19 -39.46 -4.69
C GLN A 142 4.37 -38.07 -4.05
N LYS A 143 5.56 -37.77 -3.54
CA LYS A 143 5.85 -36.46 -2.97
C LYS A 143 5.76 -35.33 -4.00
N PHE A 144 6.11 -35.61 -5.26
CA PHE A 144 5.94 -34.65 -6.37
C PHE A 144 4.46 -34.32 -6.60
N ILE A 145 3.57 -35.32 -6.56
CA ILE A 145 2.11 -35.09 -6.67
C ILE A 145 1.59 -34.32 -5.46
N ASP A 146 2.00 -34.71 -4.25
CA ASP A 146 1.58 -34.03 -3.01
C ASP A 146 2.05 -32.55 -3.00
N TYR A 147 3.24 -32.28 -3.51
CA TYR A 147 3.76 -30.94 -3.69
C TYR A 147 2.86 -30.10 -4.62
N ASN A 148 2.45 -30.66 -5.76
CA ASN A 148 1.60 -29.97 -6.73
C ASN A 148 0.21 -29.70 -6.16
N ILE A 149 -0.41 -30.69 -5.49
CA ILE A 149 -1.69 -30.53 -4.81
C ILE A 149 -1.61 -29.42 -3.75
N LYS A 150 -0.50 -29.42 -2.97
CA LYS A 150 -0.29 -28.41 -1.93
C LYS A 150 -0.21 -27.00 -2.49
N ASP A 151 0.43 -26.80 -3.63
CA ASP A 151 0.51 -25.50 -4.29
C ASP A 151 -0.88 -24.95 -4.66
N VAL A 152 -1.78 -25.80 -5.16
CA VAL A 152 -3.17 -25.42 -5.46
C VAL A 152 -3.96 -25.15 -4.18
N GLU A 153 -3.84 -26.00 -3.15
CA GLU A 153 -4.50 -25.83 -1.86
C GLU A 153 -4.13 -24.49 -1.18
N LEU A 154 -2.88 -24.06 -1.30
CA LEU A 154 -2.45 -22.80 -0.71
C LEU A 154 -3.21 -21.61 -1.31
N ILE A 155 -3.48 -21.62 -2.62
CA ILE A 155 -4.24 -20.56 -3.28
C ILE A 155 -5.71 -20.56 -2.83
N VAL A 156 -6.31 -21.74 -2.73
CA VAL A 156 -7.68 -21.88 -2.20
C VAL A 156 -7.77 -21.33 -0.77
N LYS A 157 -6.82 -21.69 0.10
CA LYS A 157 -6.78 -21.19 1.48
C LYS A 157 -6.51 -19.69 1.58
N LEU A 158 -5.69 -19.13 0.67
CA LEU A 158 -5.48 -17.69 0.57
C LEU A 158 -6.78 -16.98 0.18
N GLU A 159 -7.52 -17.51 -0.81
CA GLU A 159 -8.83 -16.96 -1.18
C GLU A 159 -9.86 -17.11 -0.06
N ASP A 160 -9.89 -18.24 0.64
CA ASP A 160 -10.80 -18.43 1.78
C ASP A 160 -10.58 -17.38 2.87
N LYS A 161 -9.33 -16.97 3.10
CA LYS A 161 -8.99 -15.95 4.09
C LYS A 161 -9.15 -14.53 3.58
N LEU A 162 -8.63 -14.24 2.38
CA LEU A 162 -8.46 -12.87 1.89
C LEU A 162 -9.61 -12.38 1.02
N LYS A 163 -10.37 -13.30 0.38
CA LYS A 163 -11.52 -12.98 -0.48
C LYS A 163 -11.21 -11.99 -1.61
N LEU A 164 -10.03 -12.09 -2.22
CA LEU A 164 -9.58 -11.14 -3.25
C LEU A 164 -10.24 -11.37 -4.61
N LEU A 165 -10.52 -12.62 -4.99
CA LEU A 165 -11.31 -12.93 -6.18
C LEU A 165 -12.74 -12.41 -6.04
N GLU A 166 -13.36 -12.67 -4.89
CA GLU A 166 -14.71 -12.17 -4.60
C GLU A 166 -14.76 -10.65 -4.64
N LEU A 167 -13.73 -9.97 -4.11
CA LEU A 167 -13.60 -8.51 -4.20
C LEU A 167 -13.45 -8.06 -5.67
N ALA A 168 -12.61 -8.72 -6.47
CA ALA A 168 -12.40 -8.38 -7.88
C ALA A 168 -13.69 -8.53 -8.70
N LEU A 169 -14.44 -9.63 -8.49
CA LEU A 169 -15.74 -9.83 -9.12
C LEU A 169 -16.73 -8.75 -8.68
N THR A 170 -16.78 -8.43 -7.38
CA THR A 170 -17.63 -7.36 -6.85
C THR A 170 -17.30 -6.01 -7.50
N LEU A 171 -16.00 -5.68 -7.64
CA LEU A 171 -15.54 -4.47 -8.32
C LEU A 171 -15.97 -4.44 -9.79
N ALA A 172 -15.79 -5.54 -10.52
CA ALA A 172 -16.18 -5.63 -11.93
C ALA A 172 -17.68 -5.41 -12.12
N TYR A 173 -18.52 -6.05 -11.29
CA TYR A 173 -19.98 -5.84 -11.31
C TYR A 173 -20.36 -4.39 -10.93
N ASP A 174 -19.76 -3.84 -9.88
CA ASP A 174 -20.06 -2.48 -9.41
C ASP A 174 -19.67 -1.42 -10.44
N THR A 175 -18.55 -1.63 -11.13
CA THR A 175 -18.04 -0.72 -12.15
C THR A 175 -18.53 -1.03 -13.57
N LYS A 176 -19.27 -2.12 -13.75
CA LYS A 176 -19.78 -2.61 -15.05
C LYS A 176 -18.64 -2.78 -16.08
N THR A 177 -17.51 -3.36 -15.63
CA THR A 177 -16.33 -3.64 -16.45
C THR A 177 -16.10 -5.13 -16.63
N ASN A 178 -15.20 -5.51 -17.55
CA ASN A 178 -14.71 -6.89 -17.61
C ASN A 178 -13.89 -7.22 -16.37
N TYR A 179 -13.85 -8.50 -15.99
CA TYR A 179 -13.13 -8.95 -14.79
C TYR A 179 -11.66 -8.54 -14.75
N GLU A 180 -10.94 -8.59 -15.88
CA GLU A 180 -9.54 -8.19 -15.95
C GLU A 180 -9.32 -6.67 -15.89
N ASP A 181 -10.34 -5.86 -16.13
CA ASP A 181 -10.25 -4.40 -16.12
C ASP A 181 -10.20 -3.81 -14.70
N VAL A 182 -10.45 -4.61 -13.66
CA VAL A 182 -10.35 -4.17 -12.25
C VAL A 182 -8.95 -3.68 -11.86
N PHE A 183 -7.91 -4.09 -12.59
CA PHE A 183 -6.55 -3.58 -12.42
C PHE A 183 -6.31 -2.22 -13.11
N ALA A 184 -7.27 -1.71 -13.88
CA ALA A 184 -7.15 -0.48 -14.66
C ALA A 184 -8.15 0.59 -14.18
N GLN A 185 -7.75 1.39 -13.19
CA GLN A 185 -8.60 2.41 -12.56
C GLN A 185 -9.27 3.36 -13.57
N THR A 186 -8.54 3.77 -14.61
CA THR A 186 -9.10 4.64 -15.66
C THR A 186 -10.21 3.97 -16.46
N ARG A 187 -10.16 2.64 -16.68
CA ARG A 187 -11.22 1.88 -17.34
C ARG A 187 -12.44 1.73 -16.46
N MET A 188 -12.24 1.42 -15.18
CA MET A 188 -13.34 1.33 -14.22
C MET A 188 -14.13 2.64 -14.18
N TRP A 189 -13.45 3.78 -14.06
CA TRP A 189 -14.08 5.10 -14.04
C TRP A 189 -14.70 5.48 -15.38
N ASP A 190 -14.07 5.16 -16.50
CA ASP A 190 -14.64 5.40 -17.85
C ASP A 190 -15.95 4.63 -18.02
N SER A 191 -16.00 3.36 -17.60
CA SER A 191 -17.22 2.54 -17.63
C SER A 191 -18.31 3.04 -16.68
N LEU A 192 -17.95 3.40 -15.45
CA LEU A 192 -18.89 3.97 -14.48
C LEU A 192 -19.57 5.24 -15.00
N ILE A 193 -18.76 6.19 -15.50
CA ILE A 193 -19.26 7.45 -16.03
C ILE A 193 -20.10 7.21 -17.29
N TYR A 194 -19.62 6.35 -18.19
CA TYR A 194 -20.35 5.99 -19.40
C TYR A 194 -21.76 5.48 -19.07
N ASN A 195 -21.89 4.52 -18.18
CA ASN A 195 -23.18 3.94 -17.79
C ASN A 195 -24.07 4.99 -17.08
N HIS A 196 -23.48 5.81 -16.20
CA HIS A 196 -24.19 6.86 -15.49
C HIS A 196 -24.77 7.91 -16.44
N LEU A 197 -24.02 8.32 -17.45
CA LEU A 197 -24.44 9.34 -18.42
C LEU A 197 -25.44 8.80 -19.45
N ILE A 198 -25.24 7.57 -19.96
CA ILE A 198 -26.14 6.98 -20.97
C ILE A 198 -27.55 6.71 -20.39
N GLU A 199 -27.64 6.30 -19.13
CA GLU A 199 -28.93 6.17 -18.42
C GLU A 199 -29.70 7.51 -18.38
N ARG A 200 -28.99 8.64 -18.44
CA ARG A 200 -29.53 10.01 -18.49
C ARG A 200 -29.64 10.54 -19.91
N LYS A 201 -29.38 9.71 -20.93
CA LYS A 201 -29.40 10.07 -22.36
C LYS A 201 -28.41 11.20 -22.71
N ILE A 202 -27.27 11.23 -22.00
CA ILE A 202 -26.17 12.15 -22.24
C ILE A 202 -25.10 11.43 -23.05
N VAL A 203 -24.69 12.02 -24.17
CA VAL A 203 -23.64 11.47 -25.04
C VAL A 203 -22.28 11.69 -24.39
N VAL A 204 -21.48 10.62 -24.34
CA VAL A 204 -20.12 10.65 -23.80
C VAL A 204 -19.16 11.10 -24.91
N PRO A 205 -18.24 12.04 -24.66
CA PRO A 205 -17.28 12.50 -25.65
C PRO A 205 -16.33 11.38 -26.09
N PRO A 206 -15.78 11.46 -27.31
CA PRO A 206 -14.77 10.50 -27.75
C PRO A 206 -13.52 10.58 -26.86
N LYS A 207 -12.78 9.46 -26.78
CA LYS A 207 -11.52 9.43 -26.03
C LYS A 207 -10.41 10.04 -26.87
N GLU A 208 -9.80 11.10 -26.38
CA GLU A 208 -8.67 11.76 -27.03
C GLU A 208 -7.32 11.21 -26.58
N LYS A 209 -6.28 11.40 -27.40
CA LYS A 209 -4.89 11.12 -27.03
C LYS A 209 -4.30 12.36 -26.35
N ASN A 210 -4.40 12.41 -25.06
CA ASN A 210 -3.82 13.49 -24.28
C ASN A 210 -2.31 13.25 -24.05
N ARG A 211 -1.54 14.34 -23.95
CA ARG A 211 -0.14 14.32 -23.50
C ARG A 211 -0.07 14.93 -22.10
N LYS A 212 0.74 14.34 -21.26
CA LYS A 212 1.04 14.91 -19.94
C LYS A 212 2.28 15.79 -20.11
N ASP A 213 2.06 17.09 -20.25
CA ASP A 213 3.13 18.05 -20.56
C ASP A 213 3.88 18.52 -19.31
N SER A 214 3.33 18.33 -18.10
CA SER A 214 3.97 18.72 -16.84
C SER A 214 3.55 17.83 -15.67
N ALA A 215 4.44 17.74 -14.68
CA ALA A 215 4.06 17.26 -13.35
C ALA A 215 3.27 18.38 -12.66
N PHE A 216 2.20 18.04 -11.95
CA PHE A 216 1.41 19.00 -11.17
C PHE A 216 1.61 18.79 -9.68
N GLU A 217 1.38 19.85 -8.92
CA GLU A 217 1.56 19.86 -7.48
C GLU A 217 0.55 18.94 -6.78
N GLY A 218 1.06 18.09 -5.88
CA GLY A 218 0.25 17.13 -5.13
C GLY A 218 -0.27 17.69 -3.79
N ALA A 219 -0.46 16.81 -2.82
CA ALA A 219 -0.90 17.15 -1.49
C ALA A 219 0.15 17.93 -0.69
N TYR A 220 -0.32 18.76 0.25
CA TYR A 220 0.54 19.43 1.21
C TYR A 220 0.97 18.49 2.33
N VAL A 221 2.25 18.55 2.68
CA VAL A 221 2.83 17.87 3.83
C VAL A 221 3.72 18.87 4.57
N LYS A 222 3.32 19.21 5.79
CA LYS A 222 4.09 20.12 6.67
C LYS A 222 5.41 19.48 7.08
N ASP A 223 6.49 20.27 7.16
CA ASP A 223 7.70 19.86 7.85
C ASP A 223 7.40 19.66 9.34
N PRO A 224 7.63 18.46 9.90
CA PRO A 224 7.26 18.19 11.27
C PRO A 224 8.19 18.90 12.25
N GLN A 225 7.68 19.20 13.44
CA GLN A 225 8.51 19.55 14.57
C GLN A 225 9.20 18.25 15.05
N VAL A 226 10.45 18.06 14.61
CA VAL A 226 11.24 16.87 14.95
C VAL A 226 11.48 16.79 16.46
N GLY A 227 11.30 15.59 17.05
CA GLY A 227 11.51 15.36 18.47
C GLY A 227 10.37 14.61 19.14
N LEU A 228 10.44 14.55 20.47
CA LEU A 228 9.42 13.96 21.34
C LEU A 228 8.36 14.99 21.71
N HIS A 229 7.10 14.62 21.56
CA HIS A 229 5.95 15.41 21.96
C HIS A 229 5.06 14.59 22.90
N ASN A 230 4.63 15.24 23.98
CA ASN A 230 3.70 14.64 24.94
C ASN A 230 2.26 15.09 24.64
N TRP A 231 1.30 14.18 24.87
CA TRP A 231 -0.14 14.46 24.78
C TRP A 231 -0.55 14.94 23.38
N VAL A 232 -0.45 14.03 22.43
CA VAL A 232 -0.75 14.30 21.03
C VAL A 232 -2.16 13.87 20.67
N ALA A 233 -2.90 14.73 19.97
CA ALA A 233 -4.17 14.40 19.34
C ALA A 233 -4.06 14.45 17.81
N SER A 234 -4.51 13.41 17.12
CA SER A 234 -4.63 13.44 15.66
C SER A 234 -6.07 13.61 15.21
N PHE A 235 -6.25 14.39 14.15
CA PHE A 235 -7.52 14.59 13.47
C PHE A 235 -7.35 14.29 11.99
N ASP A 236 -8.37 13.67 11.38
CA ASP A 236 -8.33 13.22 9.99
C ASP A 236 -9.59 13.65 9.22
N LEU A 237 -9.41 14.06 7.97
CA LEU A 237 -10.48 14.41 7.05
C LEU A 237 -11.08 13.17 6.39
N ASN A 238 -12.34 12.95 6.58
CA ASN A 238 -13.05 11.83 5.98
C ASN A 238 -13.03 11.90 4.45
N SER A 239 -12.33 10.96 3.78
CA SER A 239 -12.33 10.83 2.31
C SER A 239 -12.12 12.18 1.60
N LEU A 240 -11.01 12.87 1.89
CA LEU A 240 -10.74 14.25 1.48
C LEU A 240 -11.08 14.55 0.01
N TYR A 241 -10.46 13.87 -0.95
CA TYR A 241 -10.63 14.20 -2.37
C TYR A 241 -12.05 13.97 -2.90
N PRO A 242 -12.75 12.86 -2.60
CA PRO A 242 -14.17 12.73 -2.94
C PRO A 242 -15.03 13.86 -2.38
N HIS A 243 -14.82 14.27 -1.13
CA HIS A 243 -15.60 15.34 -0.53
C HIS A 243 -15.26 16.73 -1.09
N LEU A 244 -14.02 16.97 -1.50
CA LEU A 244 -13.66 18.20 -2.24
C LEU A 244 -14.36 18.27 -3.60
N ILE A 245 -14.42 17.15 -4.32
CA ILE A 245 -15.15 17.06 -5.58
C ILE A 245 -16.63 17.45 -5.37
N ILE A 246 -17.26 16.97 -4.29
CA ILE A 246 -18.64 17.32 -3.96
C ILE A 246 -18.74 18.79 -3.52
N GLN A 247 -17.87 19.24 -2.61
CA GLN A 247 -17.91 20.57 -2.01
C GLN A 247 -17.78 21.69 -3.03
N TYR A 248 -16.85 21.56 -3.96
CA TYR A 248 -16.61 22.55 -5.02
C TYR A 248 -17.35 22.24 -6.32
N ASN A 249 -18.21 21.23 -6.31
CA ASN A 249 -18.94 20.77 -7.51
C ASN A 249 -18.03 20.52 -8.72
N ILE A 250 -16.86 19.90 -8.48
CA ILE A 250 -15.84 19.70 -9.50
C ILE A 250 -16.25 18.61 -10.48
N SER A 251 -16.54 19.01 -11.72
CA SER A 251 -16.91 18.11 -12.82
C SER A 251 -16.60 18.77 -14.17
N PRO A 252 -16.35 18.02 -15.25
CA PRO A 252 -16.06 18.62 -16.56
C PRO A 252 -17.11 19.59 -17.04
N GLU A 253 -18.41 19.29 -16.85
CA GLU A 253 -19.53 20.13 -17.33
C GLU A 253 -19.85 21.32 -16.41
N THR A 254 -19.37 21.32 -15.18
CA THR A 254 -19.52 22.43 -14.26
C THR A 254 -18.35 23.41 -14.32
N LEU A 255 -17.22 23.02 -14.90
CA LEU A 255 -16.06 23.90 -15.11
C LEU A 255 -16.43 25.03 -16.04
N VAL A 256 -16.30 26.28 -15.55
CA VAL A 256 -16.53 27.48 -16.36
C VAL A 256 -15.34 27.68 -17.29
N GLN A 257 -15.58 27.78 -18.60
CA GLN A 257 -14.52 28.06 -19.56
C GLN A 257 -14.13 29.54 -19.49
N ARG A 258 -12.90 29.88 -19.86
CA ARG A 258 -12.39 31.26 -19.77
C ARG A 258 -13.18 32.24 -20.59
N GLU A 259 -13.76 31.80 -21.69
CA GLU A 259 -14.61 32.59 -22.59
C GLU A 259 -15.93 33.00 -21.92
N ASP A 260 -16.37 32.28 -20.90
CA ASP A 260 -17.60 32.54 -20.14
C ASP A 260 -17.33 33.33 -18.85
N TYR A 261 -16.10 33.81 -18.59
CA TYR A 261 -15.79 34.57 -17.38
C TYR A 261 -16.44 35.96 -17.43
N ASN A 262 -17.14 36.31 -16.36
CA ASN A 262 -17.60 37.69 -16.13
C ASN A 262 -16.45 38.55 -15.55
N ASP A 263 -16.74 39.85 -15.33
CA ASP A 263 -15.74 40.82 -14.82
C ASP A 263 -15.13 40.37 -13.47
N VAL A 264 -15.97 39.83 -12.56
CA VAL A 264 -15.54 39.35 -11.25
C VAL A 264 -14.58 38.15 -11.40
N MET A 265 -14.95 37.15 -12.19
CA MET A 265 -14.13 35.97 -12.44
C MET A 265 -12.80 36.33 -13.11
N THR A 266 -12.81 37.26 -14.05
CA THR A 266 -11.64 37.75 -14.78
C THR A 266 -10.62 38.38 -13.83
N VAL A 267 -11.12 39.13 -12.83
CA VAL A 267 -10.26 39.73 -11.80
C VAL A 267 -9.74 38.71 -10.78
N LEU A 268 -10.59 37.80 -10.31
CA LEU A 268 -10.24 36.87 -9.24
C LEU A 268 -9.34 35.72 -9.72
N ALA A 269 -9.56 35.16 -10.91
CA ALA A 269 -8.84 33.98 -11.42
C ALA A 269 -7.31 34.10 -11.34
N PRO A 270 -6.66 35.17 -11.83
CA PRO A 270 -5.19 35.27 -11.81
C PRO A 270 -4.62 35.51 -10.41
N GLN A 271 -5.42 35.98 -9.46
CA GLN A 271 -5.00 36.27 -8.09
C GLN A 271 -5.18 35.06 -7.16
N ALA A 272 -6.08 34.12 -7.52
CA ALA A 272 -6.42 32.99 -6.69
C ALA A 272 -5.23 32.01 -6.57
N ASN A 273 -4.80 31.79 -5.34
CA ASN A 273 -3.85 30.74 -4.94
C ASN A 273 -4.09 30.39 -3.47
N VAL A 274 -3.43 29.34 -3.00
CA VAL A 274 -3.61 28.85 -1.62
C VAL A 274 -3.29 29.93 -0.58
N GLU A 275 -2.19 30.68 -0.74
CA GLU A 275 -1.73 31.70 0.23
C GLU A 275 -2.73 32.86 0.34
N VAL A 276 -3.18 33.35 -0.78
CA VAL A 276 -4.10 34.50 -0.85
C VAL A 276 -5.46 34.14 -0.24
N LEU A 277 -5.95 32.92 -0.51
CA LEU A 277 -7.21 32.42 0.08
C LEU A 277 -7.08 32.13 1.58
N LEU A 278 -5.94 31.63 2.05
CA LEU A 278 -5.68 31.45 3.49
C LEU A 278 -5.77 32.76 4.27
N LYS A 279 -5.30 33.85 3.69
CA LYS A 279 -5.31 35.19 4.31
C LYS A 279 -6.62 35.95 4.09
N LYS A 280 -7.55 35.42 3.30
CA LYS A 280 -8.80 36.11 2.88
C LYS A 280 -8.54 37.47 2.18
N GLU A 281 -7.50 37.52 1.34
CA GLU A 281 -7.13 38.76 0.63
C GLU A 281 -8.01 39.03 -0.59
N LEU A 282 -8.83 38.07 -1.06
CA LEU A 282 -9.77 38.28 -2.17
C LEU A 282 -11.14 38.67 -1.67
N ASP A 283 -11.75 39.66 -2.32
CA ASP A 283 -13.16 39.97 -2.16
C ASP A 283 -14.00 39.04 -3.07
N THR A 284 -14.60 38.04 -2.48
CA THR A 284 -15.43 37.03 -3.16
C THR A 284 -16.93 37.40 -3.16
N SER A 285 -17.31 38.54 -2.58
CA SER A 285 -18.71 38.93 -2.37
C SER A 285 -19.53 39.10 -3.67
N GLY A 286 -18.85 39.39 -4.78
CA GLY A 286 -19.46 39.51 -6.10
C GLY A 286 -19.63 38.22 -6.88
N MET A 287 -19.24 37.06 -6.32
CA MET A 287 -19.42 35.76 -6.96
C MET A 287 -20.87 35.28 -6.82
N ASP A 288 -21.50 34.91 -7.94
CA ASP A 288 -22.84 34.34 -7.96
C ASP A 288 -22.90 33.10 -8.86
N GLY A 289 -23.55 32.06 -8.37
CA GLY A 289 -23.72 30.78 -9.08
C GLY A 289 -22.46 29.99 -9.40
N VAL A 290 -21.32 30.35 -8.78
CA VAL A 290 -20.03 29.68 -8.97
C VAL A 290 -19.24 29.57 -7.66
N THR A 291 -18.40 28.57 -7.58
CA THR A 291 -17.37 28.41 -6.52
C THR A 291 -15.97 28.61 -7.08
N LEU A 292 -15.07 29.17 -6.28
CA LEU A 292 -13.68 29.45 -6.64
C LEU A 292 -12.74 28.38 -6.03
N THR A 293 -11.90 27.77 -6.85
CA THR A 293 -10.81 26.87 -6.39
C THR A 293 -9.45 27.61 -6.38
N PRO A 294 -8.48 27.17 -5.54
CA PRO A 294 -7.21 27.88 -5.37
C PRO A 294 -6.33 27.94 -6.63
N ASN A 295 -6.60 27.14 -7.65
CA ASN A 295 -5.92 27.24 -8.96
C ASN A 295 -6.59 28.22 -9.92
N GLY A 296 -7.47 29.09 -9.43
CA GLY A 296 -8.13 30.13 -10.22
C GLY A 296 -9.20 29.60 -11.19
N GLN A 297 -9.75 28.42 -10.94
CA GLN A 297 -10.85 27.87 -11.72
C GLN A 297 -12.18 28.08 -10.99
N PHE A 298 -13.25 28.25 -11.78
CA PHE A 298 -14.61 28.38 -11.29
C PHE A 298 -15.44 27.17 -11.71
N PHE A 299 -16.29 26.69 -10.81
CA PHE A 299 -17.25 25.63 -11.09
C PHE A 299 -18.66 26.13 -10.80
N ARG A 300 -19.61 25.87 -11.69
CA ARG A 300 -21.00 26.27 -11.55
C ARG A 300 -21.66 25.57 -10.36
N THR A 301 -22.42 26.32 -9.55
CA THR A 301 -23.13 25.80 -8.38
C THR A 301 -24.65 25.74 -8.58
N THR A 302 -25.14 26.09 -9.75
CA THR A 302 -26.58 26.09 -10.08
C THR A 302 -27.18 24.71 -10.23
N LYS A 303 -26.35 23.71 -10.59
CA LYS A 303 -26.72 22.30 -10.74
C LYS A 303 -25.56 21.42 -10.34
N GLN A 304 -25.87 20.33 -9.64
CA GLN A 304 -24.85 19.32 -9.29
C GLN A 304 -24.26 18.65 -10.54
N GLY A 305 -22.92 18.56 -10.58
CA GLY A 305 -22.21 17.84 -11.63
C GLY A 305 -22.31 16.32 -11.47
N PHE A 306 -22.09 15.58 -12.58
CA PHE A 306 -22.21 14.12 -12.52
C PHE A 306 -21.14 13.46 -11.63
N LEU A 307 -19.91 14.00 -11.60
CA LEU A 307 -18.86 13.45 -10.72
C LEU A 307 -19.21 13.64 -9.24
N PRO A 308 -19.57 14.84 -8.75
CA PRO A 308 -20.09 15.03 -7.39
C PRO A 308 -21.26 14.12 -7.05
N GLU A 309 -22.23 13.97 -7.95
CA GLU A 309 -23.39 13.08 -7.74
C GLU A 309 -22.95 11.63 -7.55
N MET A 310 -22.08 11.12 -8.43
CA MET A 310 -21.54 9.77 -8.33
C MET A 310 -20.74 9.54 -7.04
N MET A 311 -19.90 10.52 -6.64
CA MET A 311 -19.14 10.46 -5.37
C MET A 311 -20.07 10.36 -4.18
N GLU A 312 -21.15 11.15 -4.17
CA GLU A 312 -22.13 11.18 -3.08
C GLU A 312 -22.88 9.85 -2.96
N ILE A 313 -23.34 9.29 -4.08
CA ILE A 313 -24.01 7.98 -4.14
C ILE A 313 -23.06 6.89 -3.60
N MET A 314 -21.84 6.82 -4.13
CA MET A 314 -20.86 5.80 -3.71
C MET A 314 -20.48 5.92 -2.23
N TYR A 315 -20.37 7.14 -1.70
CA TYR A 315 -20.09 7.37 -0.29
C TYR A 315 -21.25 6.96 0.62
N LYS A 316 -22.50 7.26 0.23
CA LYS A 316 -23.70 6.80 0.92
C LYS A 316 -23.77 5.26 0.95
N ASP A 317 -23.54 4.63 -0.20
CA ASP A 317 -23.52 3.16 -0.31
C ASP A 317 -22.44 2.57 0.58
N ARG A 318 -21.22 3.11 0.55
CA ARG A 318 -20.12 2.66 1.42
C ARG A 318 -20.52 2.72 2.89
N LYS A 319 -21.10 3.84 3.36
CA LYS A 319 -21.56 3.99 4.75
C LYS A 319 -22.63 2.95 5.10
N LYS A 320 -23.56 2.70 4.21
CA LYS A 320 -24.61 1.69 4.36
C LYS A 320 -24.00 0.28 4.53
N PHE A 321 -23.12 -0.11 3.62
CA PHE A 321 -22.51 -1.43 3.67
C PHE A 321 -21.57 -1.60 4.87
N LYS A 322 -20.80 -0.55 5.25
CA LYS A 322 -19.98 -0.58 6.46
C LYS A 322 -20.83 -0.78 7.72
N LYS A 323 -21.99 -0.13 7.80
CA LYS A 323 -22.93 -0.30 8.92
C LYS A 323 -23.50 -1.74 8.97
N LEU A 324 -23.91 -2.28 7.83
CA LEU A 324 -24.41 -3.67 7.73
C LEU A 324 -23.33 -4.68 8.10
N MET A 325 -22.08 -4.46 7.68
CA MET A 325 -20.92 -5.29 8.05
C MET A 325 -20.74 -5.31 9.58
N LEU A 326 -20.69 -4.14 10.21
CA LEU A 326 -20.50 -4.04 11.66
C LEU A 326 -21.67 -4.67 12.46
N GLN A 327 -22.89 -4.57 11.96
CA GLN A 327 -24.05 -5.25 12.54
C GLN A 327 -23.90 -6.77 12.44
N ALA A 328 -23.53 -7.29 11.27
CA ALA A 328 -23.30 -8.71 11.08
C ALA A 328 -22.11 -9.24 11.90
N GLU A 329 -21.04 -8.46 12.07
CA GLU A 329 -19.92 -8.79 12.97
C GLU A 329 -20.41 -8.91 14.42
N GLN A 330 -21.25 -7.98 14.88
CA GLN A 330 -21.83 -8.04 16.23
C GLN A 330 -22.76 -9.24 16.41
N GLU A 331 -23.54 -9.59 15.38
CA GLU A 331 -24.39 -10.79 15.40
C GLU A 331 -23.53 -12.06 15.44
N TYR A 332 -22.42 -12.11 14.66
CA TYR A 332 -21.47 -13.22 14.68
C TYR A 332 -20.88 -13.47 16.06
N GLU A 333 -20.47 -12.42 16.77
CA GLU A 333 -19.90 -12.54 18.11
C GLU A 333 -20.92 -13.05 19.13
N ASN A 334 -22.19 -12.71 18.97
CA ASN A 334 -23.27 -13.08 19.89
C ASN A 334 -23.89 -14.46 19.58
N GLU A 335 -23.71 -14.99 18.37
CA GLU A 335 -24.30 -16.27 17.96
C GLU A 335 -23.52 -17.44 18.56
N LYS A 336 -24.23 -18.49 18.95
CA LYS A 336 -23.67 -19.71 19.54
C LYS A 336 -23.79 -20.93 18.62
N ASP A 337 -24.68 -20.88 17.64
CA ASP A 337 -24.92 -21.95 16.68
C ASP A 337 -23.87 -21.87 15.55
N GLU A 338 -23.05 -22.89 15.38
CA GLU A 338 -21.94 -22.91 14.44
C GLU A 338 -22.41 -22.86 12.95
N GLU A 339 -23.58 -23.42 12.60
CA GLU A 339 -24.11 -23.32 11.25
C GLU A 339 -24.56 -21.88 10.95
N LYS A 340 -25.27 -21.25 11.88
CA LYS A 340 -25.67 -19.84 11.75
C LYS A 340 -24.47 -18.91 11.76
N LYS A 341 -23.46 -19.16 12.59
CA LYS A 341 -22.17 -18.41 12.53
C LYS A 341 -21.55 -18.45 11.15
N LYS A 342 -21.57 -19.62 10.50
CA LYS A 342 -21.02 -19.77 9.15
C LYS A 342 -21.81 -18.94 8.12
N GLU A 343 -23.13 -18.87 8.25
CA GLU A 343 -23.97 -18.02 7.39
C GLU A 343 -23.72 -16.53 7.65
N ILE A 344 -23.66 -16.12 8.92
CA ILE A 344 -23.38 -14.73 9.30
C ILE A 344 -21.96 -14.31 8.81
N SER A 345 -20.97 -15.19 8.93
CA SER A 345 -19.62 -14.96 8.40
C SER A 345 -19.61 -14.66 6.90
N LYS A 346 -20.45 -15.34 6.10
CA LYS A 346 -20.62 -15.04 4.67
C LYS A 346 -21.22 -13.65 4.45
N LEU A 347 -22.17 -13.24 5.28
CA LEU A 347 -22.76 -11.90 5.21
C LEU A 347 -21.73 -10.82 5.57
N VAL A 348 -20.92 -11.04 6.61
CA VAL A 348 -19.80 -10.15 6.98
C VAL A 348 -18.85 -9.98 5.79
N ALA A 349 -18.38 -11.08 5.18
CA ALA A 349 -17.50 -11.05 4.02
C ALA A 349 -18.14 -10.30 2.85
N ARG A 350 -19.42 -10.58 2.53
CA ARG A 350 -20.15 -9.90 1.46
C ARG A 350 -20.26 -8.40 1.67
N TYR A 351 -20.67 -7.95 2.86
CA TYR A 351 -20.80 -6.52 3.14
C TYR A 351 -19.43 -5.83 3.19
N ASN A 352 -18.40 -6.54 3.68
CA ASN A 352 -17.03 -6.04 3.64
C ASN A 352 -16.55 -5.83 2.19
N ASN A 353 -16.76 -6.79 1.30
CA ASN A 353 -16.37 -6.66 -0.11
C ASN A 353 -17.12 -5.50 -0.80
N LEU A 354 -18.43 -5.37 -0.55
CA LEU A 354 -19.21 -4.25 -1.09
C LEU A 354 -18.71 -2.88 -0.61
N GLN A 355 -18.40 -2.71 0.70
CA GLN A 355 -17.87 -1.45 1.20
C GLN A 355 -16.43 -1.19 0.72
N LEU A 356 -15.60 -2.24 0.58
CA LEU A 356 -14.24 -2.12 0.06
C LEU A 356 -14.25 -1.75 -1.42
N ALA A 357 -15.12 -2.34 -2.24
CA ALA A 357 -15.28 -1.97 -3.65
C ALA A 357 -15.59 -0.46 -3.79
N LYS A 358 -16.55 0.06 -3.00
CA LYS A 358 -16.86 1.50 -2.99
C LYS A 358 -15.68 2.34 -2.50
N LYS A 359 -14.94 1.87 -1.48
CA LYS A 359 -13.73 2.56 -0.99
C LYS A 359 -12.65 2.65 -2.05
N VAL A 360 -12.38 1.55 -2.77
CA VAL A 360 -11.39 1.51 -3.85
C VAL A 360 -11.80 2.46 -4.97
N SER A 361 -13.06 2.40 -5.42
CA SER A 361 -13.57 3.28 -6.47
C SER A 361 -13.45 4.76 -6.07
N LEU A 362 -13.92 5.15 -4.89
CA LEU A 362 -13.82 6.54 -4.40
C LEU A 362 -12.37 7.04 -4.35
N ASN A 363 -11.45 6.25 -3.81
CA ASN A 363 -10.05 6.67 -3.67
C ASN A 363 -9.30 6.71 -5.00
N SER A 364 -9.75 5.95 -6.02
CA SER A 364 -9.13 5.92 -7.35
C SER A 364 -9.61 7.03 -8.29
N ALA A 365 -10.70 7.71 -7.96
CA ALA A 365 -11.30 8.76 -8.79
C ALA A 365 -10.32 9.86 -9.19
N TYR A 366 -9.67 10.45 -8.19
CA TYR A 366 -8.66 11.48 -8.39
C TYR A 366 -7.50 10.99 -9.27
N GLY A 367 -7.00 9.77 -9.01
CA GLY A 367 -5.94 9.15 -9.81
C GLY A 367 -6.34 8.96 -11.29
N ALA A 368 -7.61 8.62 -11.54
CA ALA A 368 -8.14 8.52 -12.90
C ALA A 368 -8.18 9.90 -13.58
N MET A 369 -8.70 10.92 -12.92
CA MET A 369 -8.80 12.29 -13.47
C MET A 369 -7.42 12.90 -13.81
N GLY A 370 -6.38 12.59 -13.04
CA GLY A 370 -5.01 13.03 -13.28
C GLY A 370 -4.23 12.19 -14.31
N SER A 371 -4.85 11.18 -14.92
CA SER A 371 -4.22 10.30 -15.90
C SER A 371 -4.50 10.74 -17.34
N GLN A 372 -3.44 10.95 -18.13
CA GLN A 372 -3.55 11.28 -19.57
C GLN A 372 -4.30 10.22 -20.40
N TYR A 373 -4.47 9.02 -19.87
CA TYR A 373 -5.21 7.92 -20.52
C TYR A 373 -6.71 7.93 -20.20
N PHE A 374 -7.16 8.87 -19.40
CA PHE A 374 -8.57 8.99 -19.03
C PHE A 374 -9.34 9.85 -20.02
N ARG A 375 -10.59 9.49 -20.32
CA ARG A 375 -11.47 10.22 -21.26
C ARG A 375 -11.72 11.66 -20.84
N PHE A 376 -11.90 11.88 -19.55
CA PHE A 376 -12.20 13.18 -18.95
C PHE A 376 -10.95 13.82 -18.30
N TYR A 377 -9.76 13.51 -18.83
CA TYR A 377 -8.53 14.13 -18.36
C TYR A 377 -8.56 15.65 -18.59
N ASP A 378 -8.46 16.38 -17.49
CA ASP A 378 -8.26 17.85 -17.51
C ASP A 378 -7.36 18.23 -16.33
N LEU A 379 -6.21 18.80 -16.64
CA LEU A 379 -5.23 19.19 -15.62
C LEU A 379 -5.78 20.26 -14.68
N ARG A 380 -6.68 21.14 -15.16
CA ARG A 380 -7.34 22.18 -14.35
C ARG A 380 -8.19 21.54 -13.25
N ILE A 381 -8.92 20.48 -13.59
CA ILE A 381 -9.77 19.71 -12.66
C ILE A 381 -8.90 18.99 -11.63
N ALA A 382 -7.83 18.33 -12.07
CA ALA A 382 -6.93 17.61 -11.17
C ALA A 382 -6.24 18.55 -10.18
N LEU A 383 -5.75 19.70 -10.65
CA LEU A 383 -5.17 20.76 -9.81
C LEU A 383 -6.20 21.38 -8.86
N ALA A 384 -7.44 21.58 -9.29
CA ALA A 384 -8.50 22.11 -8.43
C ALA A 384 -8.69 21.24 -7.18
N VAL A 385 -8.70 19.91 -7.34
CA VAL A 385 -8.83 18.97 -6.22
C VAL A 385 -7.64 19.04 -5.27
N THR A 386 -6.40 18.97 -5.79
CA THR A 386 -5.21 18.96 -4.91
C THR A 386 -4.99 20.28 -4.20
N MET A 387 -5.16 21.41 -4.90
CA MET A 387 -4.97 22.72 -4.28
C MET A 387 -6.09 23.07 -3.30
N ALA A 388 -7.33 22.63 -3.56
CA ALA A 388 -8.41 22.71 -2.57
C ALA A 388 -8.12 21.85 -1.32
N GLY A 389 -7.48 20.69 -1.49
CA GLY A 389 -6.98 19.87 -0.38
C GLY A 389 -5.91 20.58 0.42
N GLN A 390 -4.92 21.17 -0.25
CA GLN A 390 -3.89 21.99 0.42
C GLN A 390 -4.50 23.18 1.19
N LEU A 391 -5.46 23.88 0.58
CA LEU A 391 -6.18 24.97 1.25
C LEU A 391 -6.90 24.46 2.49
N SER A 392 -7.63 23.37 2.40
CA SER A 392 -8.42 22.82 3.50
C SER A 392 -7.58 22.43 4.71
N ILE A 393 -6.44 21.74 4.50
CA ILE A 393 -5.59 21.29 5.58
C ILE A 393 -4.81 22.46 6.23
N ARG A 394 -4.33 23.40 5.42
CA ARG A 394 -3.60 24.57 5.91
C ARG A 394 -4.53 25.58 6.57
N TRP A 395 -5.78 25.69 6.11
CA TRP A 395 -6.80 26.50 6.75
C TRP A 395 -7.04 26.09 8.19
N ILE A 396 -7.28 24.80 8.41
CA ILE A 396 -7.56 24.31 9.77
C ILE A 396 -6.31 24.35 10.66
N GLU A 397 -5.11 24.14 10.10
CA GLU A 397 -3.84 24.35 10.80
C GLU A 397 -3.73 25.76 11.37
N ASN A 398 -3.96 26.77 10.53
CA ASN A 398 -3.92 28.19 10.93
C ASN A 398 -4.99 28.51 11.99
N LYS A 399 -6.22 28.00 11.79
CA LYS A 399 -7.34 28.24 12.71
C LYS A 399 -7.08 27.61 14.09
N LEU A 400 -6.58 26.39 14.15
CA LEU A 400 -6.30 25.70 15.42
C LEU A 400 -5.14 26.34 16.15
N ASN A 401 -4.08 26.75 15.44
CA ASN A 401 -2.98 27.51 16.03
C ASN A 401 -3.47 28.83 16.65
N ALA A 402 -4.28 29.60 15.92
CA ALA A 402 -4.86 30.85 16.43
C ALA A 402 -5.77 30.60 17.64
N TYR A 403 -6.57 29.56 17.63
CA TYR A 403 -7.45 29.18 18.74
C TYR A 403 -6.68 28.82 20.01
N LEU A 404 -5.66 27.94 19.88
CA LEU A 404 -4.86 27.48 21.03
C LEU A 404 -3.97 28.62 21.57
N ASN A 405 -3.41 29.44 20.69
CA ASN A 405 -2.64 30.63 21.08
C ASN A 405 -3.47 31.62 21.89
N LYS A 406 -4.71 31.89 21.43
CA LYS A 406 -5.65 32.74 22.18
C LYS A 406 -6.03 32.14 23.53
N LEU A 407 -6.29 30.83 23.56
CA LEU A 407 -6.69 30.12 24.79
C LEU A 407 -5.57 30.10 25.84
N LEU A 408 -4.33 29.83 25.40
CA LEU A 408 -3.17 29.63 26.28
C LEU A 408 -2.33 30.92 26.46
N LYS A 409 -2.69 32.02 25.77
CA LYS A 409 -1.96 33.29 25.76
C LYS A 409 -0.49 33.13 25.37
N THR A 410 -0.25 32.45 24.27
CA THR A 410 1.08 32.12 23.70
C THR A 410 1.15 32.48 22.23
N GLU A 411 2.36 32.39 21.66
CA GLU A 411 2.62 32.51 20.22
C GLU A 411 3.42 31.30 19.75
N LYS A 412 2.80 30.11 19.77
CA LYS A 412 3.44 28.85 19.43
C LYS A 412 2.72 28.16 18.27
N ASP A 413 3.44 27.31 17.56
CA ASP A 413 2.88 26.39 16.60
C ASP A 413 2.53 25.06 17.33
N TYR A 414 1.24 24.83 17.50
CA TYR A 414 0.70 23.62 18.16
C TYR A 414 0.50 22.47 17.20
N VAL A 415 0.54 22.72 15.88
CA VAL A 415 0.44 21.67 14.88
C VAL A 415 1.82 21.09 14.62
N ILE A 416 2.11 19.95 15.23
CA ILE A 416 3.40 19.24 15.10
C ILE A 416 3.68 18.86 13.65
N ALA A 417 2.67 18.30 12.97
CA ALA A 417 2.74 17.83 11.60
C ALA A 417 1.36 17.85 10.95
N SER A 418 1.34 17.92 9.62
CA SER A 418 0.16 17.62 8.81
C SER A 418 0.57 16.79 7.58
N ASP A 419 -0.30 15.90 7.14
CA ASP A 419 -0.06 15.04 5.97
C ASP A 419 -1.34 14.82 5.20
N THR A 420 -1.49 15.52 4.08
CA THR A 420 -2.59 15.40 3.11
C THR A 420 -3.97 15.70 3.71
N ASP A 421 -4.47 14.87 4.61
CA ASP A 421 -5.80 14.90 5.23
C ASP A 421 -5.77 14.86 6.76
N SER A 422 -4.60 14.67 7.35
CA SER A 422 -4.44 14.57 8.81
C SER A 422 -3.61 15.69 9.41
N ILE A 423 -3.93 16.07 10.65
CA ILE A 423 -3.16 16.98 11.48
C ILE A 423 -2.87 16.36 12.84
N TYR A 424 -1.75 16.75 13.42
CA TYR A 424 -1.29 16.28 14.74
C TYR A 424 -1.06 17.49 15.65
N LEU A 425 -1.84 17.57 16.75
CA LEU A 425 -1.80 18.66 17.70
C LEU A 425 -1.03 18.29 18.95
N ASN A 426 -0.12 19.16 19.37
CA ASN A 426 0.50 19.10 20.68
C ASN A 426 -0.42 19.72 21.74
N LEU A 427 -1.10 18.89 22.51
CA LEU A 427 -1.95 19.31 23.63
C LEU A 427 -1.21 19.33 24.98
N GLY A 428 0.10 19.02 25.00
CA GLY A 428 0.92 19.05 26.22
C GLY A 428 0.83 20.36 27.00
N PRO A 429 1.00 21.54 26.40
CA PRO A 429 0.82 22.81 27.07
C PRO A 429 -0.57 23.03 27.65
N LEU A 430 -1.63 22.56 26.97
CA LEU A 430 -2.99 22.64 27.48
C LEU A 430 -3.21 21.73 28.69
N VAL A 431 -2.71 20.50 28.63
CA VAL A 431 -2.74 19.54 29.73
C VAL A 431 -2.01 20.11 30.94
N SER A 432 -0.79 20.62 30.78
CA SER A 432 0.04 21.18 31.87
C SER A 432 -0.57 22.44 32.50
N SER A 433 -1.28 23.25 31.68
CA SER A 433 -1.94 24.45 32.19
C SER A 433 -3.20 24.14 33.05
N THR A 434 -3.86 23.01 32.76
CA THR A 434 -5.14 22.64 33.36
C THR A 434 -4.99 21.61 34.48
N ILE A 435 -4.11 20.63 34.32
CA ILE A 435 -3.87 19.55 35.27
C ILE A 435 -2.58 19.85 36.04
N LYS A 436 -2.74 20.34 37.27
CA LYS A 436 -1.60 20.75 38.13
C LYS A 436 -1.12 19.64 39.08
N THR A 437 -1.87 18.55 39.21
CA THR A 437 -1.52 17.38 40.01
C THR A 437 -1.17 16.21 39.11
N GLN A 438 -0.24 15.36 39.56
CA GLN A 438 0.08 14.14 38.82
C GLN A 438 -1.16 13.26 38.75
N LYS A 439 -1.58 12.90 37.54
CA LYS A 439 -2.72 12.02 37.26
C LYS A 439 -2.26 10.81 36.46
N GLU A 440 -3.04 9.74 36.54
CA GLU A 440 -2.83 8.56 35.70
C GLU A 440 -3.03 8.88 34.24
N ILE A 441 -2.29 8.19 33.35
CA ILE A 441 -2.32 8.43 31.91
C ILE A 441 -3.74 8.37 31.36
N LEU A 442 -4.54 7.36 31.77
CA LEU A 442 -5.90 7.17 31.30
C LEU A 442 -6.85 8.31 31.68
N GLU A 443 -6.63 8.93 32.84
CA GLU A 443 -7.41 10.12 33.26
C GLU A 443 -7.10 11.33 32.38
N VAL A 444 -5.82 11.52 32.02
CA VAL A 444 -5.41 12.60 31.11
C VAL A 444 -5.95 12.36 29.72
N ILE A 445 -5.91 11.13 29.20
CA ILE A 445 -6.49 10.76 27.92
C ILE A 445 -8.01 11.03 27.89
N SER A 446 -8.74 10.67 28.96
CA SER A 446 -10.17 10.95 29.06
C SER A 446 -10.48 12.45 29.09
N PHE A 447 -9.64 13.25 29.78
CA PHE A 447 -9.74 14.71 29.76
C PHE A 447 -9.48 15.27 28.33
N MET A 448 -8.45 14.77 27.61
CA MET A 448 -8.15 15.18 26.24
C MET A 448 -9.31 14.84 25.31
N ASP A 449 -9.88 13.65 25.45
CA ASP A 449 -11.02 13.19 24.65
C ASP A 449 -12.19 14.15 24.79
N LYS A 450 -12.57 14.47 26.04
CA LYS A 450 -13.65 15.42 26.34
C LYS A 450 -13.37 16.81 25.74
N ILE A 451 -12.15 17.33 25.82
CA ILE A 451 -11.80 18.63 25.24
C ILE A 451 -11.88 18.56 23.70
N CYS A 452 -11.37 17.51 23.09
CA CYS A 452 -11.44 17.33 21.65
C CYS A 452 -12.89 17.33 21.18
N GLU A 453 -13.79 16.62 21.84
CA GLU A 453 -15.21 16.57 21.48
C GLU A 453 -15.95 17.88 21.75
N THR A 454 -15.75 18.48 22.93
CA THR A 454 -16.61 19.61 23.38
C THR A 454 -16.10 20.97 22.97
N LYS A 455 -14.81 21.12 22.62
CA LYS A 455 -14.20 22.42 22.31
C LYS A 455 -13.53 22.43 20.93
N ILE A 456 -12.66 21.47 20.65
CA ILE A 456 -11.88 21.48 19.41
C ILE A 456 -12.77 21.11 18.21
N GLN A 457 -13.57 20.04 18.30
CA GLN A 457 -14.44 19.60 17.22
C GLN A 457 -15.44 20.66 16.76
N PRO A 458 -16.20 21.33 17.66
CA PRO A 458 -17.10 22.41 17.21
C PRO A 458 -16.38 23.59 16.56
N TYR A 459 -15.15 23.88 16.99
CA TYR A 459 -14.33 24.93 16.39
C TYR A 459 -13.85 24.53 14.98
N ILE A 460 -13.47 23.27 14.78
CA ILE A 460 -13.12 22.72 13.46
C ILE A 460 -14.32 22.82 12.53
N ASP A 461 -15.49 22.36 12.94
CA ASP A 461 -16.71 22.35 12.14
C ASP A 461 -17.10 23.79 11.71
N LYS A 462 -17.04 24.74 12.66
CA LYS A 462 -17.26 26.17 12.36
C LYS A 462 -16.23 26.70 11.36
N SER A 463 -14.96 26.34 11.52
CA SER A 463 -13.88 26.84 10.68
C SER A 463 -14.02 26.35 9.23
N TYR A 464 -14.49 25.12 9.00
CA TYR A 464 -14.77 24.62 7.66
C TYR A 464 -16.03 25.24 7.05
N SER A 465 -17.06 25.56 7.86
CA SER A 465 -18.21 26.33 7.39
C SER A 465 -17.80 27.72 6.90
N GLU A 466 -16.92 28.41 7.65
CA GLU A 466 -16.37 29.71 7.22
C GLU A 466 -15.57 29.63 5.91
N LEU A 467 -14.84 28.53 5.68
CA LEU A 467 -14.12 28.32 4.41
C LEU A 467 -15.10 28.10 3.27
N ALA A 468 -16.12 27.25 3.47
CA ALA A 468 -17.11 26.95 2.46
C ALA A 468 -17.87 28.19 2.03
N GLU A 469 -18.29 29.05 2.97
CA GLU A 469 -18.91 30.33 2.71
C GLU A 469 -18.00 31.28 1.91
N TYR A 470 -16.73 31.38 2.31
CA TYR A 470 -15.74 32.27 1.68
C TYR A 470 -15.47 31.92 0.21
N VAL A 471 -15.42 30.63 -0.14
CA VAL A 471 -15.19 30.20 -1.53
C VAL A 471 -16.47 29.97 -2.31
N HIS A 472 -17.62 30.30 -1.75
CA HIS A 472 -18.96 30.04 -2.32
C HIS A 472 -19.16 28.57 -2.72
N ALA A 473 -18.76 27.65 -1.84
CA ALA A 473 -18.86 26.22 -2.07
C ALA A 473 -20.29 25.77 -2.40
N TYR A 474 -20.42 24.76 -3.26
CA TYR A 474 -21.72 24.17 -3.59
C TYR A 474 -22.39 23.54 -2.34
N ASP A 475 -21.60 22.89 -1.50
CA ASP A 475 -22.06 22.31 -0.24
C ASP A 475 -20.88 22.25 0.76
N GLN A 476 -21.13 22.18 2.08
CA GLN A 476 -20.09 22.00 3.08
C GLN A 476 -19.91 20.50 3.36
N LYS A 477 -18.78 19.92 2.94
CA LYS A 477 -18.48 18.48 3.05
C LYS A 477 -17.20 18.16 3.83
N MET A 478 -16.43 19.18 4.25
CA MET A 478 -15.21 18.93 5.06
C MET A 478 -15.61 18.54 6.47
N ILE A 479 -15.44 17.25 6.77
CA ILE A 479 -15.68 16.67 8.09
C ILE A 479 -14.37 16.08 8.59
N MET A 480 -13.75 16.78 9.51
CA MET A 480 -12.55 16.30 10.20
C MET A 480 -12.94 15.71 11.56
N LYS A 481 -12.46 14.52 11.86
CA LYS A 481 -12.76 13.82 13.10
C LYS A 481 -11.47 13.48 13.86
N ARG A 482 -11.56 13.43 15.19
CA ARG A 482 -10.47 12.94 16.02
C ARG A 482 -10.24 11.44 15.71
N GLU A 483 -9.01 11.12 15.34
CA GLU A 483 -8.59 9.75 15.07
C GLU A 483 -7.94 9.13 16.32
N ALA A 484 -6.82 9.69 16.81
CA ALA A 484 -6.08 9.10 17.90
C ALA A 484 -5.70 10.11 19.01
N LEU A 485 -5.60 9.60 20.24
CA LEU A 485 -4.99 10.29 21.37
C LEU A 485 -3.82 9.46 21.88
N ALA A 486 -2.65 10.09 21.96
CA ALA A 486 -1.42 9.46 22.40
C ALA A 486 -0.80 10.23 23.57
N ASN A 487 -0.20 9.51 24.53
CA ASN A 487 0.55 10.14 25.60
C ASN A 487 1.92 10.65 25.12
N LYS A 488 2.54 9.95 24.13
CA LYS A 488 3.82 10.32 23.54
C LYS A 488 3.77 10.15 22.02
N GLY A 489 4.46 11.03 21.29
CA GLY A 489 4.69 10.92 19.86
C GLY A 489 6.10 11.39 19.49
N ILE A 490 6.76 10.69 18.59
CA ILE A 490 8.10 11.02 18.10
C ILE A 490 8.05 11.22 16.60
N TRP A 491 8.50 12.38 16.10
CA TRP A 491 8.65 12.67 14.69
C TRP A 491 10.13 12.77 14.31
N THR A 492 10.53 12.01 13.30
CA THR A 492 11.92 12.05 12.79
C THR A 492 12.03 12.78 11.45
N ALA A 493 10.98 12.77 10.64
CA ALA A 493 10.90 13.47 9.35
C ALA A 493 9.44 13.45 8.83
N LYS A 494 9.19 14.10 7.67
CA LYS A 494 7.90 13.98 6.94
C LYS A 494 7.53 12.52 6.76
N LYS A 495 6.29 12.16 7.13
CA LYS A 495 5.73 10.80 7.02
C LYS A 495 6.47 9.73 7.86
N ARG A 496 7.29 10.14 8.82
CA ARG A 496 8.09 9.25 9.68
C ARG A 496 7.87 9.59 11.14
N TYR A 497 7.00 8.81 11.80
CA TYR A 497 6.63 9.05 13.19
C TYR A 497 6.18 7.79 13.92
N ILE A 498 6.14 7.91 15.25
CA ILE A 498 5.63 6.90 16.18
C ILE A 498 4.65 7.59 17.12
N LEU A 499 3.50 6.96 17.36
CA LEU A 499 2.53 7.37 18.39
C LEU A 499 2.25 6.22 19.34
N ASN A 500 2.26 6.51 20.62
CA ASN A 500 1.86 5.59 21.67
C ASN A 500 0.39 5.86 22.04
N VAL A 501 -0.54 5.21 21.32
CA VAL A 501 -1.97 5.53 21.26
C VAL A 501 -2.74 4.82 22.37
N TYR A 502 -3.48 5.57 23.18
CA TYR A 502 -4.38 5.08 24.21
C TYR A 502 -5.87 5.17 23.85
N ASN A 503 -6.23 5.99 22.86
CA ASN A 503 -7.60 6.06 22.36
C ASN A 503 -7.56 6.21 20.82
N ASN A 504 -8.32 5.37 20.12
CA ASN A 504 -8.45 5.43 18.66
C ASN A 504 -9.92 5.42 18.27
N GLU A 505 -10.37 6.45 17.56
CA GLU A 505 -11.76 6.64 17.10
C GLU A 505 -12.82 6.44 18.25
N GLY A 506 -12.48 6.82 19.48
CA GLY A 506 -13.36 6.68 20.66
C GLY A 506 -13.18 5.37 21.44
N VAL A 507 -12.43 4.39 20.91
CA VAL A 507 -12.09 3.16 21.62
C VAL A 507 -10.89 3.41 22.51
N GLN A 508 -11.06 3.30 23.82
CA GLN A 508 -9.99 3.47 24.81
C GLN A 508 -9.32 2.14 25.11
N TYR A 509 -7.99 2.13 25.09
CA TYR A 509 -7.16 0.96 25.40
C TYR A 509 -6.61 1.05 26.82
N SER A 510 -6.58 -0.08 27.55
CA SER A 510 -5.91 -0.21 28.85
C SER A 510 -4.39 -0.19 28.68
N GLU A 511 -3.88 -0.85 27.64
CA GLU A 511 -2.49 -0.85 27.21
C GLU A 511 -2.36 -0.09 25.88
N PRO A 512 -1.28 0.69 25.69
CA PRO A 512 -1.16 1.52 24.49
C PRO A 512 -0.92 0.69 23.24
N HIS A 513 -1.54 1.12 22.15
CA HIS A 513 -1.28 0.60 20.81
C HIS A 513 -0.29 1.48 20.07
N MET A 514 0.78 0.89 19.54
CA MET A 514 1.83 1.64 18.84
C MET A 514 1.48 1.84 17.37
N LYS A 515 1.21 3.09 16.96
CA LYS A 515 1.04 3.49 15.55
C LYS A 515 2.37 3.97 15.00
N VAL A 516 2.93 3.25 14.02
CA VAL A 516 4.23 3.57 13.40
C VAL A 516 4.05 3.84 11.93
N MET A 517 4.61 4.92 11.43
CA MET A 517 4.56 5.31 10.02
C MET A 517 5.95 5.60 9.46
N GLY A 518 6.21 5.06 8.26
CA GLY A 518 7.38 5.39 7.44
C GLY A 518 8.75 4.94 7.97
N LEU A 519 8.82 4.31 9.13
CA LEU A 519 10.06 3.84 9.74
C LEU A 519 10.44 2.43 9.29
N GLU A 520 11.70 2.09 9.45
CA GLU A 520 12.31 0.84 8.96
C GLU A 520 11.63 -0.41 9.50
N MET A 521 11.15 -0.40 10.74
CA MET A 521 10.47 -1.51 11.40
C MET A 521 9.17 -1.99 10.74
N ILE A 522 8.60 -1.17 9.85
CA ILE A 522 7.39 -1.54 9.10
C ILE A 522 7.66 -1.73 7.60
N LYS A 523 8.89 -1.46 7.14
CA LYS A 523 9.27 -1.57 5.73
C LYS A 523 9.67 -3.00 5.38
N SER A 524 9.15 -3.52 4.28
CA SER A 524 9.59 -4.83 3.74
C SER A 524 11.04 -4.85 3.23
N SER A 525 11.70 -3.69 3.17
CA SER A 525 13.10 -3.57 2.79
C SER A 525 14.07 -3.73 3.98
N THR A 526 13.55 -3.89 5.18
CA THR A 526 14.32 -4.17 6.40
C THR A 526 14.23 -5.68 6.72
N PRO A 527 15.31 -6.33 7.11
CA PRO A 527 15.29 -7.75 7.45
C PRO A 527 14.26 -8.08 8.56
N SER A 528 13.59 -9.24 8.47
CA SER A 528 12.52 -9.64 9.40
C SER A 528 12.95 -9.67 10.86
N ALA A 529 14.06 -10.33 11.16
CA ALA A 529 14.60 -10.41 12.51
C ALA A 529 14.91 -9.02 13.11
N VAL A 530 15.40 -8.11 12.28
CA VAL A 530 15.67 -6.71 12.69
C VAL A 530 14.38 -5.94 12.96
N ARG A 531 13.34 -6.13 12.13
CA ARG A 531 12.05 -5.44 12.34
C ARG A 531 11.41 -5.78 13.67
N ASP A 532 11.46 -7.04 14.07
CA ASP A 532 10.86 -7.48 15.33
C ASP A 532 11.60 -6.89 16.53
N LYS A 533 12.93 -6.94 16.50
CA LYS A 533 13.77 -6.31 17.53
C LYS A 533 13.64 -4.78 17.58
N MET A 534 13.47 -4.13 16.44
CA MET A 534 13.15 -2.69 16.42
C MET A 534 11.80 -2.40 17.09
N ARG A 535 10.77 -3.23 16.91
CA ARG A 535 9.48 -3.05 17.60
C ARG A 535 9.61 -3.20 19.10
N GLU A 536 10.36 -4.19 19.58
CA GLU A 536 10.66 -4.36 21.00
C GLU A 536 11.38 -3.13 21.57
N LEU A 537 12.44 -2.69 20.88
CA LEU A 537 13.22 -1.52 21.29
C LEU A 537 12.38 -0.25 21.39
N ILE A 538 11.50 0.01 20.40
CA ILE A 538 10.67 1.22 20.41
C ILE A 538 9.61 1.16 21.54
N LYS A 539 9.08 -0.03 21.87
CA LYS A 539 8.24 -0.16 23.07
C LYS A 539 9.01 0.24 24.33
N LEU A 540 10.25 -0.23 24.42
CA LEU A 540 11.12 0.11 25.55
C LEU A 540 11.45 1.61 25.59
N MET A 541 11.65 2.28 24.44
CA MET A 541 11.85 3.74 24.37
C MET A 541 10.67 4.55 24.93
N MET A 542 9.45 4.03 24.90
CA MET A 542 8.28 4.75 25.41
C MET A 542 8.20 4.74 26.93
N THR A 543 8.83 3.76 27.60
CA THR A 543 8.70 3.55 29.06
C THR A 543 10.03 3.54 29.81
N GLY A 544 11.11 3.14 29.14
CA GLY A 544 12.44 2.93 29.74
C GLY A 544 13.34 4.16 29.70
N THR A 545 14.58 3.93 30.10
CA THR A 545 15.66 4.91 30.16
C THR A 545 16.67 4.70 29.02
N GLN A 546 17.63 5.60 28.90
CA GLN A 546 18.73 5.46 27.93
C GLN A 546 19.57 4.20 28.20
N GLU A 547 19.80 3.90 29.48
CA GLU A 547 20.58 2.75 29.92
C GLU A 547 19.91 1.42 29.50
N ASP A 548 18.58 1.34 29.63
CA ASP A 548 17.80 0.15 29.19
C ASP A 548 17.95 -0.07 27.68
N ILE A 549 17.95 1.01 26.91
CA ILE A 549 18.13 0.97 25.44
C ILE A 549 19.52 0.51 25.06
N GLN A 550 20.55 1.03 25.73
CA GLN A 550 21.95 0.65 25.48
C GLN A 550 22.21 -0.82 25.82
N GLU A 551 21.62 -1.33 26.91
CA GLU A 551 21.70 -2.74 27.28
C GLU A 551 20.97 -3.63 26.26
N PHE A 552 19.81 -3.22 25.78
CA PHE A 552 19.10 -3.93 24.72
C PHE A 552 19.93 -4.00 23.43
N ILE A 553 20.52 -2.88 22.99
CA ILE A 553 21.39 -2.83 21.81
C ILE A 553 22.57 -3.78 21.96
N PHE A 554 23.23 -3.77 23.11
CA PHE A 554 24.36 -4.64 23.41
C PHE A 554 23.97 -6.13 23.34
N THR A 555 22.87 -6.48 23.99
CA THR A 555 22.35 -7.88 24.00
C THR A 555 22.00 -8.33 22.58
N PHE A 556 21.26 -7.53 21.83
CA PHE A 556 20.89 -7.90 20.47
C PHE A 556 22.07 -7.98 19.51
N LYS A 557 23.14 -7.21 19.70
CA LYS A 557 24.37 -7.33 18.89
C LYS A 557 25.00 -8.72 19.02
N HIS A 558 24.95 -9.31 20.22
CA HIS A 558 25.43 -10.68 20.45
C HIS A 558 24.52 -11.74 19.83
N GLU A 559 23.18 -11.59 19.99
CA GLU A 559 22.21 -12.48 19.38
C GLU A 559 22.29 -12.45 17.85
N PHE A 560 22.44 -11.26 17.26
CA PHE A 560 22.46 -11.03 15.82
C PHE A 560 23.52 -11.84 15.08
N ARG A 561 24.69 -12.05 15.68
CA ARG A 561 25.79 -12.83 15.10
C ARG A 561 25.48 -14.31 14.93
N ASN A 562 24.46 -14.82 15.63
CA ASN A 562 24.03 -16.20 15.58
C ASN A 562 22.81 -16.42 14.66
N LEU A 563 22.26 -15.36 14.07
CA LEU A 563 21.11 -15.44 13.18
C LEU A 563 21.53 -15.95 11.79
N PRO A 564 20.67 -16.71 11.10
CA PRO A 564 20.89 -17.08 9.71
C PRO A 564 21.06 -15.85 8.81
N VAL A 565 21.93 -15.95 7.81
CA VAL A 565 22.18 -14.84 6.87
C VAL A 565 20.93 -14.40 6.16
N GLU A 566 20.00 -15.31 5.90
CA GLU A 566 18.72 -15.05 5.26
C GLU A 566 17.82 -14.09 6.07
N ASP A 567 17.89 -14.15 7.40
CA ASP A 567 17.06 -13.38 8.31
C ASP A 567 17.58 -11.98 8.58
N ILE A 568 18.88 -11.77 8.34
CA ILE A 568 19.57 -10.48 8.53
C ILE A 568 19.84 -9.73 7.22
N SER A 569 19.67 -10.39 6.07
CA SER A 569 19.94 -9.81 4.75
C SER A 569 18.84 -8.84 4.29
N PHE A 570 19.23 -7.77 3.60
CA PHE A 570 18.31 -6.74 3.12
C PHE A 570 17.47 -7.18 1.93
N PRO A 571 16.14 -7.22 2.04
CA PRO A 571 15.27 -7.45 0.89
C PRO A 571 15.28 -6.24 -0.06
N ARG A 572 15.47 -6.46 -1.37
CA ARG A 572 15.41 -5.43 -2.42
C ARG A 572 14.80 -5.99 -3.70
N GLY A 573 14.20 -5.13 -4.50
CA GLY A 573 13.85 -5.44 -5.88
C GLY A 573 15.03 -5.14 -6.81
N VAL A 574 15.35 -6.04 -7.72
CA VAL A 574 16.44 -5.85 -8.67
C VAL A 574 15.93 -5.31 -10.00
N ASN A 575 16.46 -4.15 -10.41
CA ASN A 575 16.14 -3.54 -11.71
C ASN A 575 17.44 -3.07 -12.37
N GLY A 576 17.52 -3.17 -13.69
CA GLY A 576 18.66 -2.71 -14.48
C GLY A 576 19.81 -3.70 -14.57
N LEU A 577 19.60 -5.01 -14.38
CA LEU A 577 20.66 -6.02 -14.54
C LEU A 577 21.40 -5.88 -15.88
N LYS A 578 20.67 -5.74 -16.99
CA LYS A 578 21.28 -5.53 -18.32
C LYS A 578 21.95 -4.16 -18.45
N GLN A 579 21.37 -3.13 -17.84
CA GLN A 579 21.93 -1.78 -17.88
C GLN A 579 23.29 -1.67 -17.19
N TYR A 580 23.42 -2.35 -16.05
CA TYR A 580 24.61 -2.30 -15.20
C TYR A 580 25.61 -3.42 -15.47
N SER A 581 25.26 -4.45 -16.25
CA SER A 581 26.20 -5.50 -16.64
C SER A 581 27.31 -4.95 -17.56
N ASP A 582 28.50 -5.50 -17.42
CA ASP A 582 29.67 -5.21 -18.24
C ASP A 582 30.41 -6.52 -18.54
N SER A 583 30.83 -6.70 -19.80
CA SER A 583 31.47 -7.94 -20.25
C SER A 583 32.92 -8.09 -19.73
N ALA A 584 33.61 -6.98 -19.45
CA ALA A 584 34.99 -6.99 -19.01
C ALA A 584 35.13 -7.00 -17.47
N THR A 585 34.27 -6.23 -16.78
CA THR A 585 34.37 -6.04 -15.33
C THR A 585 33.19 -6.61 -14.54
N LEU A 586 32.30 -7.35 -15.21
CA LEU A 586 31.06 -7.93 -14.71
C LEU A 586 29.99 -6.88 -14.42
N TYR A 587 30.32 -5.73 -13.85
CA TYR A 587 29.42 -4.62 -13.56
C TYR A 587 30.09 -3.26 -13.74
N LYS A 588 29.28 -2.24 -14.09
CA LYS A 588 29.74 -0.86 -14.31
C LYS A 588 29.97 -0.11 -13.01
N LYS A 589 30.80 0.95 -13.03
CA LYS A 589 30.95 1.88 -11.91
C LYS A 589 29.61 2.56 -11.61
N GLY A 590 29.24 2.66 -10.32
CA GLY A 590 27.97 3.25 -9.88
C GLY A 590 26.78 2.27 -9.87
N THR A 591 27.02 0.98 -10.10
CA THR A 591 25.98 -0.06 -9.95
C THR A 591 25.44 -0.09 -8.52
N PRO A 592 24.12 -0.05 -8.31
CA PRO A 592 23.52 -0.23 -6.99
C PRO A 592 23.97 -1.53 -6.32
N ILE A 593 24.22 -1.49 -5.01
CA ILE A 593 24.87 -2.59 -4.28
C ILE A 593 24.15 -3.94 -4.43
N HIS A 594 22.82 -3.96 -4.36
CA HIS A 594 22.03 -5.19 -4.53
C HIS A 594 22.04 -5.72 -5.97
N VAL A 595 22.14 -4.84 -6.99
CA VAL A 595 22.29 -5.22 -8.40
C VAL A 595 23.68 -5.79 -8.66
N LYS A 596 24.70 -5.16 -8.05
CA LYS A 596 26.08 -5.66 -8.05
C LYS A 596 26.15 -7.08 -7.48
N GLY A 597 25.57 -7.29 -6.29
CA GLY A 597 25.49 -8.61 -5.68
C GLY A 597 24.76 -9.64 -6.51
N ALA A 598 23.70 -9.22 -7.26
CA ALA A 598 22.95 -10.11 -8.16
C ALA A 598 23.78 -10.54 -9.38
N LEU A 599 24.55 -9.62 -9.97
CA LEU A 599 25.46 -9.96 -11.08
C LEU A 599 26.56 -10.90 -10.62
N LEU A 600 27.14 -10.68 -9.44
CA LEU A 600 28.11 -11.57 -8.80
C LEU A 600 27.52 -12.97 -8.57
N TYR A 601 26.33 -13.06 -8.00
CA TYR A 601 25.62 -14.32 -7.76
C TYR A 601 25.41 -15.10 -9.08
N ASN A 602 24.89 -14.45 -10.09
CA ASN A 602 24.63 -15.07 -11.39
C ASN A 602 25.93 -15.56 -12.05
N ASN A 603 27.00 -14.79 -11.93
CA ASN A 603 28.30 -15.17 -12.46
C ASN A 603 28.88 -16.38 -11.73
N TYR A 604 28.84 -16.34 -10.39
CA TYR A 604 29.41 -17.40 -9.54
C TYR A 604 28.67 -18.74 -9.68
N LEU A 605 27.32 -18.68 -9.88
CA LEU A 605 26.54 -19.88 -10.24
C LEU A 605 26.99 -20.52 -11.56
N ARG A 606 27.33 -19.70 -12.58
CA ARG A 606 27.83 -20.21 -13.86
C ARG A 606 29.23 -20.79 -13.73
N GLU A 607 30.13 -20.12 -13.04
CA GLU A 607 31.50 -20.58 -12.79
C GLU A 607 31.54 -21.93 -12.04
N LYS A 608 30.63 -22.09 -11.07
CA LYS A 608 30.53 -23.35 -10.28
C LYS A 608 29.59 -24.39 -10.92
N ASN A 609 29.03 -24.15 -12.11
CA ASN A 609 28.06 -25.03 -12.78
C ASN A 609 26.80 -25.37 -11.94
N LEU A 610 26.32 -24.41 -11.15
CA LEU A 610 25.19 -24.60 -10.22
C LEU A 610 23.85 -24.09 -10.78
N THR A 611 23.78 -23.69 -12.04
CA THR A 611 22.58 -23.10 -12.66
C THR A 611 21.41 -24.07 -12.81
N THR A 612 21.64 -25.37 -12.73
CA THR A 612 20.60 -26.40 -12.71
C THR A 612 19.95 -26.57 -11.34
N LYS A 613 20.71 -26.30 -10.28
CA LYS A 613 20.27 -26.43 -8.88
C LYS A 613 19.65 -25.13 -8.36
N TYR A 614 20.22 -23.99 -8.71
CA TYR A 614 19.80 -22.68 -8.24
C TYR A 614 19.40 -21.77 -9.41
N PRO A 615 18.25 -21.07 -9.32
CA PRO A 615 17.82 -20.18 -10.39
C PRO A 615 18.70 -18.92 -10.44
N LEU A 616 18.96 -18.45 -11.65
CA LEU A 616 19.57 -17.14 -11.88
C LEU A 616 18.59 -16.04 -11.45
N ILE A 617 19.11 -15.00 -10.80
CA ILE A 617 18.35 -13.79 -10.48
C ILE A 617 18.00 -13.07 -11.79
N GLN A 618 16.71 -12.79 -11.96
CA GLN A 618 16.19 -12.07 -13.09
C GLN A 618 15.76 -10.65 -12.72
N GLU A 619 15.59 -9.86 -13.73
CA GLU A 619 15.13 -8.48 -13.60
C GLU A 619 13.72 -8.40 -13.00
N GLY A 620 13.45 -7.43 -12.12
CA GLY A 620 12.16 -7.25 -11.48
C GLY A 620 11.92 -8.19 -10.28
N GLU A 621 12.80 -9.17 -10.05
CA GLU A 621 12.65 -10.07 -8.91
C GLU A 621 13.01 -9.42 -7.58
N LYS A 622 12.45 -9.95 -6.51
CA LYS A 622 12.88 -9.66 -5.13
C LYS A 622 14.02 -10.58 -4.76
N LEU A 623 15.05 -10.01 -4.16
CA LEU A 623 16.23 -10.70 -3.65
C LEU A 623 16.59 -10.20 -2.25
N LYS A 624 17.48 -10.90 -1.59
CA LYS A 624 18.16 -10.47 -0.36
C LYS A 624 19.64 -10.24 -0.65
N PHE A 625 20.25 -9.25 0.02
CA PHE A 625 21.70 -9.06 -0.09
C PHE A 625 22.35 -8.90 1.29
N ALA A 626 23.57 -9.41 1.41
CA ALA A 626 24.41 -9.31 2.60
C ALA A 626 25.78 -8.73 2.27
N TRP A 627 26.37 -8.05 3.24
CA TRP A 627 27.74 -7.58 3.19
C TRP A 627 28.71 -8.72 3.46
N LEU A 628 29.88 -8.66 2.81
CA LEU A 628 30.97 -9.63 2.95
C LEU A 628 32.25 -8.95 3.44
N LYS A 629 32.95 -9.63 4.35
CA LYS A 629 34.32 -9.28 4.75
C LYS A 629 35.31 -9.54 3.62
N MET A 630 36.36 -8.77 3.55
CA MET A 630 37.46 -8.95 2.60
C MET A 630 38.73 -9.43 3.33
N PRO A 631 39.57 -10.26 2.71
CA PRO A 631 39.41 -10.93 1.41
C PRO A 631 38.45 -12.13 1.46
N ASN A 632 37.73 -12.42 0.36
CA ASN A 632 36.84 -13.55 0.24
C ASN A 632 36.87 -14.15 -1.18
N PRO A 633 36.31 -15.37 -1.42
CA PRO A 633 36.37 -16.04 -2.72
C PRO A 633 35.71 -15.28 -3.86
N ILE A 634 34.67 -14.47 -3.58
CA ILE A 634 33.96 -13.64 -4.58
C ILE A 634 34.74 -12.39 -4.96
N LYS A 635 35.75 -11.99 -4.15
CA LYS A 635 36.59 -10.79 -4.32
C LYS A 635 35.76 -9.50 -4.33
N ASP A 636 34.67 -9.47 -3.59
CA ASP A 636 33.77 -8.32 -3.46
C ASP A 636 33.13 -8.23 -2.08
N THR A 637 32.59 -7.06 -1.73
CA THR A 637 32.04 -6.74 -0.40
C THR A 637 30.54 -7.05 -0.29
N VAL A 638 29.91 -7.66 -1.30
CA VAL A 638 28.47 -7.93 -1.32
C VAL A 638 28.14 -9.18 -2.09
N ILE A 639 27.13 -9.89 -1.65
CA ILE A 639 26.46 -10.97 -2.39
C ILE A 639 24.95 -10.78 -2.29
N SER A 640 24.23 -11.07 -3.37
CA SER A 640 22.77 -11.18 -3.35
C SER A 640 22.35 -12.60 -3.65
N PHE A 641 21.16 -12.99 -3.18
CA PHE A 641 20.59 -14.31 -3.42
C PHE A 641 19.05 -14.22 -3.37
N PRO A 642 18.33 -15.11 -4.09
CA PRO A 642 16.86 -15.03 -4.14
C PRO A 642 16.17 -15.34 -2.80
N ASN A 643 16.53 -16.46 -2.15
CA ASN A 643 15.94 -16.94 -0.91
C ASN A 643 17.01 -17.39 0.09
N ARG A 644 17.84 -18.37 -0.32
CA ARG A 644 18.91 -18.93 0.49
C ARG A 644 20.23 -18.72 -0.21
N LEU A 645 21.26 -18.46 0.57
CA LEU A 645 22.63 -18.40 0.08
C LEU A 645 23.12 -19.83 -0.19
N PRO A 646 23.52 -20.17 -1.45
CA PRO A 646 24.04 -21.52 -1.75
C PRO A 646 25.20 -21.89 -0.85
N LYS A 647 25.12 -23.07 -0.22
CA LYS A 647 26.21 -23.59 0.63
C LYS A 647 27.50 -23.81 -0.15
N GLU A 648 27.37 -24.19 -1.42
CA GLU A 648 28.47 -24.46 -2.35
C GLU A 648 29.28 -23.21 -2.72
N PHE A 649 28.81 -22.01 -2.31
CA PHE A 649 29.57 -20.77 -2.48
C PHE A 649 30.76 -20.70 -1.49
N ASP A 650 30.69 -21.41 -0.37
CA ASP A 650 31.73 -21.44 0.68
C ASP A 650 32.10 -20.04 1.18
N ILE A 651 31.09 -19.19 1.39
CA ILE A 651 31.27 -17.81 1.81
C ILE A 651 30.54 -17.46 3.11
N GLN A 652 29.95 -18.42 3.80
CA GLN A 652 29.17 -18.21 5.02
C GLN A 652 30.00 -17.55 6.13
N GLU A 653 31.27 -17.92 6.28
CA GLU A 653 32.20 -17.35 7.26
C GLU A 653 32.67 -15.93 6.94
N TYR A 654 32.47 -15.50 5.68
CA TYR A 654 32.80 -14.14 5.23
C TYR A 654 31.65 -13.16 5.39
N ILE A 655 30.50 -13.55 5.94
CA ILE A 655 29.40 -12.61 6.19
C ILE A 655 29.86 -11.55 7.19
N ASP A 656 29.69 -10.29 6.82
CA ASP A 656 30.05 -9.17 7.67
C ASP A 656 28.88 -8.79 8.59
N TYR A 657 28.72 -9.53 9.67
CA TYR A 657 27.66 -9.32 10.66
C TYR A 657 27.74 -7.94 11.31
N ASP A 658 28.92 -7.36 11.47
CA ASP A 658 29.08 -6.05 12.12
C ASP A 658 28.59 -4.94 11.21
N THR A 659 29.03 -4.92 9.94
CA THR A 659 28.48 -3.98 8.94
C THR A 659 26.97 -4.21 8.72
N GLN A 660 26.53 -5.46 8.71
CA GLN A 660 25.12 -5.81 8.54
C GLN A 660 24.27 -5.27 9.71
N PHE A 661 24.74 -5.42 10.94
CA PHE A 661 24.10 -4.89 12.15
C PHE A 661 24.05 -3.36 12.15
N GLU A 662 25.17 -2.72 11.87
CA GLU A 662 25.25 -1.26 11.79
C GLU A 662 24.25 -0.69 10.80
N LYS A 663 24.22 -1.22 9.55
CA LYS A 663 23.36 -0.72 8.48
C LYS A 663 21.88 -1.07 8.67
N SER A 664 21.57 -2.23 9.23
CA SER A 664 20.19 -2.69 9.35
C SER A 664 19.50 -2.24 10.63
N PHE A 665 20.23 -2.08 11.72
CA PHE A 665 19.69 -1.80 13.04
C PHE A 665 20.14 -0.46 13.60
N ILE A 666 21.47 -0.23 13.75
CA ILE A 666 21.99 0.96 14.43
C ILE A 666 21.67 2.26 13.70
N GLU A 667 22.03 2.38 12.42
CA GLU A 667 21.77 3.60 11.65
C GLU A 667 20.28 4.00 11.66
N PRO A 668 19.31 3.08 11.44
CA PRO A 668 17.89 3.43 11.52
C PRO A 668 17.40 3.87 12.90
N ILE A 669 17.85 3.22 13.98
CA ILE A 669 17.40 3.57 15.34
C ILE A 669 18.06 4.84 15.85
N LYS A 670 19.30 5.11 15.43
CA LYS A 670 20.02 6.34 15.82
C LYS A 670 19.22 7.60 15.48
N VAL A 671 18.57 7.64 14.31
CA VAL A 671 17.70 8.75 13.91
C VAL A 671 16.56 8.98 14.92
N ILE A 672 16.06 7.91 15.58
CA ILE A 672 15.01 8.03 16.58
C ILE A 672 15.58 8.43 17.93
N LEU A 673 16.74 7.86 18.30
CA LEU A 673 17.43 8.19 19.56
C LEU A 673 17.91 9.65 19.59
N ASP A 674 18.39 10.17 18.46
CA ASP A 674 18.78 11.58 18.31
C ASP A 674 17.60 12.52 18.63
N CYS A 675 16.35 12.14 18.30
CA CYS A 675 15.16 12.90 18.66
C CYS A 675 14.88 12.93 20.18
N LEU A 676 15.41 11.95 20.92
CA LEU A 676 15.31 11.85 22.38
C LEU A 676 16.56 12.46 23.09
N GLY A 677 17.60 12.78 22.35
CA GLY A 677 18.91 13.17 22.88
C GLY A 677 19.65 11.99 23.53
N TRP A 678 19.39 10.76 23.07
CA TRP A 678 19.97 9.53 23.59
C TRP A 678 21.05 8.98 22.67
N GLU A 679 22.09 8.37 23.27
CA GLU A 679 23.19 7.74 22.55
C GLU A 679 23.03 6.20 22.49
N THR A 680 23.56 5.60 21.41
CA THR A 680 23.52 4.16 21.19
C THR A 680 24.50 3.37 22.07
N GLU A 681 25.59 4.01 22.56
CA GLU A 681 26.63 3.40 23.37
C GLU A 681 26.80 4.15 24.69
N LYS A 682 27.23 3.45 25.74
CA LYS A 682 27.58 4.08 27.03
C LYS A 682 28.80 4.95 26.80
N SER A 683 28.71 6.25 27.05
CA SER A 683 29.86 7.12 27.11
C SER A 683 30.72 6.72 28.33
N GLY A 684 31.67 5.86 28.10
CA GLY A 684 32.54 5.34 29.16
C GLY A 684 34.00 5.35 28.71
N ASN A 685 34.71 6.37 29.11
CA ASN A 685 36.15 6.25 29.43
C ASN A 685 36.32 5.39 30.69
N THR A 686 36.09 4.10 30.63
CA THR A 686 36.44 3.18 31.68
C THR A 686 37.50 2.23 31.16
N LEU A 687 38.61 2.16 31.87
CA LEU A 687 39.74 1.25 31.69
C LEU A 687 39.31 -0.23 31.56
N GLU A 688 38.07 -0.57 31.93
CA GLU A 688 37.50 -1.91 31.79
C GLU A 688 37.24 -2.32 30.31
N SER A 689 37.12 -1.39 29.36
CA SER A 689 36.98 -1.72 27.93
C SER A 689 38.32 -2.15 27.27
N PHE A 690 39.44 -2.02 27.98
CA PHE A 690 40.76 -2.44 27.50
C PHE A 690 41.16 -3.83 27.95
N PHE A 691 40.42 -4.45 28.89
CA PHE A 691 40.78 -5.75 29.49
C PHE A 691 39.69 -6.82 29.37
N GLY A 692 38.69 -6.65 28.49
CA GLY A 692 37.63 -7.63 28.21
C GLY A 692 37.81 -8.32 26.88
#